data_a2112860012c64105d1b7d2095112fa1
#
_entry.id   a2112860012c64105d1b7d2095112fa1
#
_cell.length_a   1.000
_cell.length_b   1.000
_cell.length_c   1.000
_cell.angle_alpha   90.00
_cell.angle_beta   90.00
_cell.angle_gamma   90.00
#
_symmetry.space_group_name_H-M   'P 1'
#
loop_
_entity.id
_entity.type
_entity.pdbx_description
1 polymer ?
#
loop_
_entity_poly.entity_id
_entity_poly.type
_entity_poly.pdbx_seq_one_letter_code
_entity_poly.pdbx_strand_id
1 'polypeptide(L)'
;MAKAPRTILICSCEDTMPLDGEMVRRICQDSVVIEGRQFCRAELERFRKAAATGEQLTVACTQEVPLFNEIASETAGSEGLTFVNIRETAGWSKDAKSAGPKIAALIAASAESTLDASFVTLNSEGVTLLYGKDERVIEAANLLKDHLDVTVLIKPPGALAPRRVTEFPVVKGLVRTVKGYLGAFEITVDDYAAPSPSSRGTLEFGPVRNGAVSRCDIFIDLSGGPPLFAAADLRDGYLRADPGDPAAVLRAVLKARDLTGTFDKPRYIAFTEDLCAHSRSKIVGCHRCLDLCPTGAITPAGDHVAIDPHICAGCGQCAAACPTGAASYALPPSDTLLRKLRALLSTYREAGGKQAVVMFHDAKHGGELIDALARHGDGLPVNVLPIEVNEITQVGLEAVAAAIAYGASAVRFLTRAKPRHDVAGLYKTIALAQPILSGLGFKGERAATIETDDPDALGDTLRTIAPLESSAKPAAFSATGRKREVMRLALRELHAAAPAPVDIVPLPEGAPFGTVEVNVEGCTLCLSCVSACPTGALSDDPEQPILRFAEDACVQCGLCKATCPEKVISLTPRIDFRAAIAMSRIIKQEEPAECIRCGKPFGVKSSIERVVAKLEGKHWIYKDSKKRLDVIRMCEDCRVVAMAEEQFDPFGAPQRPRLRTTDDYLREREEKGEG
;
A
#
# COMPACT_ATOMS: atom_id res chain seq x y z
N MET A 1 -31.72 4.06 -4.68
CA MET A 1 -32.38 2.73 -4.59
C MET A 1 -32.77 2.54 -3.14
N ALA A 2 -34.03 2.21 -2.84
CA ALA A 2 -34.46 1.83 -1.50
C ALA A 2 -33.67 0.58 -1.08
N LYS A 3 -33.02 0.62 0.10
CA LYS A 3 -32.38 -0.59 0.65
C LYS A 3 -33.44 -1.66 0.85
N ALA A 4 -33.12 -2.92 0.52
CA ALA A 4 -33.99 -4.05 0.82
C ALA A 4 -34.29 -4.10 2.33
N PRO A 5 -35.49 -4.51 2.76
CA PRO A 5 -35.82 -4.63 4.16
C PRO A 5 -34.81 -5.55 4.84
N ARG A 6 -34.25 -5.12 5.97
CA ARG A 6 -33.23 -5.83 6.73
C ARG A 6 -33.77 -6.23 8.09
N THR A 7 -33.59 -7.47 8.47
CA THR A 7 -33.91 -7.94 9.82
C THR A 7 -32.63 -7.97 10.68
N ILE A 8 -32.68 -7.43 11.88
CA ILE A 8 -31.58 -7.34 12.82
C ILE A 8 -31.92 -8.12 14.09
N LEU A 9 -31.14 -9.12 14.40
CA LEU A 9 -31.27 -9.89 15.65
C LEU A 9 -30.24 -9.40 16.67
N ILE A 10 -30.70 -8.89 17.79
CA ILE A 10 -29.84 -8.46 18.91
C ILE A 10 -30.23 -9.26 20.15
N CYS A 11 -29.24 -9.74 20.93
CA CYS A 11 -29.54 -10.46 22.16
C CYS A 11 -28.66 -10.01 23.33
N SER A 12 -29.22 -10.13 24.56
CA SER A 12 -28.54 -9.77 25.82
C SER A 12 -27.46 -10.77 26.24
N CYS A 13 -27.27 -11.86 25.50
CA CYS A 13 -26.37 -12.96 25.84
C CYS A 13 -26.62 -13.47 27.28
N GLU A 14 -27.83 -13.96 27.55
CA GLU A 14 -28.32 -14.38 28.88
C GLU A 14 -28.27 -13.27 29.94
N ASP A 15 -28.60 -12.05 29.55
CA ASP A 15 -28.60 -10.84 30.38
C ASP A 15 -27.22 -10.48 30.95
N THR A 16 -26.14 -10.95 30.32
CA THR A 16 -24.78 -10.58 30.72
C THR A 16 -24.37 -9.20 30.22
N MET A 17 -25.16 -8.63 29.29
CA MET A 17 -24.97 -7.25 28.81
C MET A 17 -26.31 -6.52 28.72
N PRO A 18 -26.37 -5.23 29.09
CA PRO A 18 -27.55 -4.42 28.87
C PRO A 18 -27.77 -4.16 27.37
N LEU A 19 -29.04 -4.24 26.92
CA LEU A 19 -29.45 -3.88 25.56
C LEU A 19 -30.38 -2.66 25.62
N ASP A 20 -30.22 -1.79 24.64
CA ASP A 20 -31.14 -0.69 24.32
C ASP A 20 -31.71 -0.90 22.93
N GLY A 21 -32.65 -1.83 22.80
CA GLY A 21 -33.27 -2.15 21.52
C GLY A 21 -34.18 -1.06 21.01
N GLU A 22 -34.71 -0.20 21.87
CA GLU A 22 -35.47 0.98 21.42
C GLU A 22 -34.57 1.98 20.67
N MET A 23 -33.37 2.19 21.18
CA MET A 23 -32.37 3.02 20.47
C MET A 23 -32.01 2.40 19.11
N VAL A 24 -31.74 1.10 19.04
CA VAL A 24 -31.43 0.45 17.76
C VAL A 24 -32.58 0.58 16.78
N ARG A 25 -33.85 0.39 17.20
CA ARG A 25 -35.05 0.59 16.37
C ARG A 25 -35.17 2.03 15.89
N ARG A 26 -34.96 3.00 16.79
CA ARG A 26 -35.03 4.43 16.44
C ARG A 26 -33.98 4.84 15.41
N ILE A 27 -32.82 4.26 15.47
CA ILE A 27 -31.70 4.60 14.59
C ILE A 27 -31.75 3.80 13.27
N CYS A 28 -32.10 2.51 13.34
CA CYS A 28 -32.18 1.64 12.18
C CYS A 28 -33.63 1.55 11.65
N GLN A 29 -34.27 2.69 11.38
CA GLN A 29 -35.70 2.81 11.04
C GLN A 29 -36.14 1.96 9.85
N ASP A 30 -35.24 1.72 8.89
CA ASP A 30 -35.51 0.89 7.70
C ASP A 30 -35.34 -0.62 7.95
N SER A 31 -35.21 -1.05 9.22
CA SER A 31 -34.92 -2.44 9.59
C SER A 31 -35.89 -2.94 10.65
N VAL A 32 -36.20 -4.24 10.60
CA VAL A 32 -36.96 -4.93 11.66
C VAL A 32 -35.98 -5.39 12.73
N VAL A 33 -36.07 -4.84 13.95
CA VAL A 33 -35.19 -5.22 15.06
C VAL A 33 -35.92 -6.20 16.00
N ILE A 34 -35.38 -7.38 16.11
CA ILE A 34 -35.86 -8.45 16.99
C ILE A 34 -34.89 -8.61 18.17
N GLU A 35 -35.39 -8.36 19.35
CA GLU A 35 -34.64 -8.58 20.59
C GLU A 35 -34.85 -9.97 21.12
N GLY A 36 -33.80 -10.56 21.66
CA GLY A 36 -33.85 -11.84 22.35
C GLY A 36 -32.86 -11.91 23.51
N ARG A 37 -32.95 -12.97 24.24
CA ARG A 37 -32.06 -13.26 25.35
C ARG A 37 -30.91 -14.18 24.93
N GLN A 38 -31.20 -15.18 24.04
CA GLN A 38 -30.21 -16.19 23.66
C GLN A 38 -30.59 -16.89 22.35
N PHE A 39 -30.36 -16.25 21.21
CA PHE A 39 -30.70 -16.83 19.90
C PHE A 39 -29.91 -18.10 19.53
N CYS A 40 -28.73 -18.30 20.09
CA CYS A 40 -27.90 -19.49 19.83
C CYS A 40 -28.30 -20.74 20.60
N ARG A 41 -29.25 -20.66 21.55
CA ARG A 41 -29.73 -21.79 22.38
C ARG A 41 -31.24 -21.74 22.53
N ALA A 42 -31.72 -21.12 23.62
CA ALA A 42 -33.14 -21.17 24.03
C ALA A 42 -34.10 -20.58 22.98
N GLU A 43 -33.65 -19.62 22.18
CA GLU A 43 -34.48 -18.95 21.19
C GLU A 43 -34.06 -19.26 19.73
N LEU A 44 -33.40 -20.42 19.50
CA LEU A 44 -32.87 -20.81 18.19
C LEU A 44 -33.96 -20.88 17.11
N GLU A 45 -35.16 -21.27 17.47
CA GLU A 45 -36.30 -21.30 16.55
C GLU A 45 -36.70 -19.89 16.03
N ARG A 46 -36.44 -18.84 16.80
CA ARG A 46 -36.65 -17.45 16.35
C ARG A 46 -35.65 -17.05 15.30
N PHE A 47 -34.38 -17.48 15.46
CA PHE A 47 -33.38 -17.31 14.40
C PHE A 47 -33.74 -18.09 13.14
N ARG A 48 -34.12 -19.38 13.26
CA ARG A 48 -34.52 -20.25 12.14
C ARG A 48 -35.66 -19.61 11.32
N LYS A 49 -36.67 -19.08 12.00
CA LYS A 49 -37.77 -18.36 11.35
C LYS A 49 -37.32 -17.10 10.61
N ALA A 50 -36.42 -16.32 11.20
CA ALA A 50 -35.87 -15.13 10.55
C ALA A 50 -35.02 -15.49 9.34
N ALA A 51 -34.17 -16.51 9.42
CA ALA A 51 -33.35 -16.99 8.32
C ALA A 51 -34.20 -17.55 7.14
N ALA A 52 -35.33 -18.17 7.45
CA ALA A 52 -36.22 -18.73 6.42
C ALA A 52 -36.97 -17.67 5.57
N THR A 53 -36.94 -16.38 5.95
CA THR A 53 -37.60 -15.31 5.17
C THR A 53 -36.86 -14.98 3.88
N GLY A 54 -35.58 -15.34 3.75
CA GLY A 54 -34.73 -14.98 2.59
C GLY A 54 -34.36 -13.50 2.52
N GLU A 55 -34.68 -12.70 3.54
CA GLU A 55 -34.30 -11.29 3.64
C GLU A 55 -32.87 -11.15 4.16
N GLN A 56 -32.28 -9.96 3.95
CA GLN A 56 -30.97 -9.65 4.58
C GLN A 56 -31.08 -9.71 6.10
N LEU A 57 -30.31 -10.59 6.71
CA LEU A 57 -30.33 -10.84 8.14
C LEU A 57 -29.01 -10.46 8.80
N THR A 58 -29.06 -9.56 9.78
CA THR A 58 -27.91 -9.23 10.61
C THR A 58 -28.05 -9.87 11.98
N VAL A 59 -27.04 -10.63 12.36
CA VAL A 59 -26.96 -11.26 13.69
C VAL A 59 -25.89 -10.55 14.51
N ALA A 60 -26.30 -9.94 15.62
CA ALA A 60 -25.39 -9.24 16.52
C ALA A 60 -24.67 -10.23 17.47
N CYS A 61 -23.96 -11.17 16.87
CA CYS A 61 -23.17 -12.20 17.54
C CYS A 61 -22.10 -12.72 16.57
N THR A 62 -20.87 -12.85 17.03
CA THR A 62 -19.75 -13.44 16.25
C THR A 62 -19.25 -14.75 16.83
N GLN A 63 -19.59 -15.06 18.10
CA GLN A 63 -19.14 -16.29 18.73
C GLN A 63 -19.74 -17.54 18.09
N GLU A 64 -21.02 -17.53 17.76
CA GLU A 64 -21.77 -18.68 17.28
C GLU A 64 -22.01 -18.61 15.76
N VAL A 65 -21.12 -17.91 15.01
CA VAL A 65 -21.19 -17.82 13.53
C VAL A 65 -21.29 -19.21 12.87
N PRO A 66 -20.50 -20.24 13.27
CA PRO A 66 -20.63 -21.57 12.66
C PRO A 66 -22.02 -22.16 12.81
N LEU A 67 -22.62 -22.09 14.01
CA LEU A 67 -23.96 -22.58 14.28
C LEU A 67 -25.03 -21.87 13.44
N PHE A 68 -24.94 -20.53 13.36
CA PHE A 68 -25.89 -19.74 12.58
C PHE A 68 -25.78 -20.01 11.08
N ASN A 69 -24.56 -20.18 10.56
CA ASN A 69 -24.35 -20.57 9.16
C ASN A 69 -24.85 -21.98 8.86
N GLU A 70 -24.63 -22.95 9.74
CA GLU A 70 -25.13 -24.33 9.60
C GLU A 70 -26.67 -24.32 9.48
N ILE A 71 -27.36 -23.66 10.41
CA ILE A 71 -28.81 -23.60 10.38
C ILE A 71 -29.36 -22.83 9.18
N ALA A 72 -28.70 -21.74 8.80
CA ALA A 72 -29.11 -20.97 7.64
C ALA A 72 -28.92 -21.74 6.33
N SER A 73 -27.91 -22.61 6.24
CA SER A 73 -27.69 -23.48 5.06
C SER A 73 -28.80 -24.52 4.87
N GLU A 74 -29.51 -24.89 5.94
CA GLU A 74 -30.70 -25.75 5.88
C GLU A 74 -31.95 -25.01 5.38
N THR A 75 -31.88 -23.68 5.26
CA THR A 75 -33.00 -22.82 4.84
C THR A 75 -32.62 -22.02 3.59
N ALA A 76 -33.58 -21.37 2.93
CA ALA A 76 -33.32 -20.55 1.74
C ALA A 76 -32.54 -19.24 2.00
N GLY A 77 -32.11 -18.99 3.24
CA GLY A 77 -31.59 -17.69 3.69
C GLY A 77 -30.07 -17.58 3.88
N SER A 78 -29.28 -18.50 3.33
CA SER A 78 -27.82 -18.52 3.56
C SER A 78 -27.04 -17.37 2.90
N GLU A 79 -27.55 -16.75 1.83
CA GLU A 79 -26.84 -15.74 1.06
C GLU A 79 -26.89 -14.31 1.63
N GLY A 80 -27.65 -14.06 2.69
CA GLY A 80 -27.90 -12.71 3.22
C GLY A 80 -27.43 -12.48 4.67
N LEU A 81 -26.62 -13.38 5.25
CA LEU A 81 -26.18 -13.28 6.63
C LEU A 81 -25.04 -12.30 6.83
N THR A 82 -25.18 -11.40 7.80
CA THR A 82 -24.12 -10.50 8.26
C THR A 82 -23.97 -10.63 9.77
N PHE A 83 -22.75 -10.71 10.26
CA PHE A 83 -22.46 -10.83 11.69
C PHE A 83 -21.79 -9.56 12.21
N VAL A 84 -22.12 -9.14 13.42
CA VAL A 84 -21.50 -8.01 14.10
C VAL A 84 -21.24 -8.32 15.57
N ASN A 85 -20.01 -8.06 16.01
CA ASN A 85 -19.65 -8.20 17.41
C ASN A 85 -20.15 -6.98 18.19
N ILE A 86 -21.17 -7.14 19.04
CA ILE A 86 -21.63 -6.09 19.95
C ILE A 86 -21.31 -6.39 21.40
N ARG A 87 -20.97 -7.62 21.72
CA ARG A 87 -20.74 -8.10 23.08
C ARG A 87 -19.36 -7.65 23.57
N GLU A 88 -18.29 -8.15 22.95
CA GLU A 88 -16.92 -7.85 23.34
C GLU A 88 -16.53 -6.42 22.97
N THR A 89 -17.09 -5.88 21.89
CA THR A 89 -16.75 -4.53 21.46
C THR A 89 -17.50 -3.43 22.20
N ALA A 90 -18.65 -3.73 22.84
CA ALA A 90 -19.51 -2.73 23.47
C ALA A 90 -20.19 -3.21 24.77
N GLY A 91 -20.89 -4.35 24.73
CA GLY A 91 -21.76 -4.79 25.80
C GLY A 91 -21.06 -5.30 27.08
N TRP A 92 -19.89 -5.91 26.91
CA TRP A 92 -19.02 -6.32 28.01
C TRP A 92 -17.98 -5.24 28.28
N SER A 93 -18.45 -4.15 28.89
CA SER A 93 -17.64 -3.02 29.28
C SER A 93 -18.14 -2.45 30.62
N LYS A 94 -17.25 -1.84 31.36
CA LYS A 94 -17.58 -1.04 32.55
C LYS A 94 -18.65 0.02 32.25
N ASP A 95 -18.65 0.53 31.01
CA ASP A 95 -19.54 1.58 30.53
C ASP A 95 -20.78 1.02 29.79
N ALA A 96 -21.05 -0.29 29.90
CA ALA A 96 -22.07 -1.01 29.12
C ALA A 96 -23.46 -0.38 29.16
N LYS A 97 -23.88 0.21 30.32
CA LYS A 97 -25.15 0.93 30.44
C LYS A 97 -25.30 2.12 29.48
N SER A 98 -24.20 2.68 29.00
CA SER A 98 -24.15 3.81 28.08
C SER A 98 -23.78 3.38 26.66
N ALA A 99 -23.65 2.08 26.38
CA ALA A 99 -23.16 1.54 25.12
C ALA A 99 -24.20 1.55 23.98
N GLY A 100 -25.45 1.91 24.22
CA GLY A 100 -26.52 1.95 23.20
C GLY A 100 -26.10 2.65 21.90
N PRO A 101 -25.56 3.89 21.94
CA PRO A 101 -25.09 4.58 20.75
C PRO A 101 -24.01 3.82 19.98
N LYS A 102 -23.09 3.19 20.69
CA LYS A 102 -22.01 2.40 20.09
C LYS A 102 -22.55 1.12 19.43
N ILE A 103 -23.46 0.41 20.10
CA ILE A 103 -24.11 -0.79 19.55
C ILE A 103 -24.87 -0.44 18.26
N ALA A 104 -25.68 0.61 18.27
CA ALA A 104 -26.43 1.06 17.10
C ALA A 104 -25.48 1.43 15.94
N ALA A 105 -24.37 2.10 16.23
CA ALA A 105 -23.38 2.50 15.24
C ALA A 105 -22.65 1.29 14.61
N LEU A 106 -22.26 0.30 15.40
CA LEU A 106 -21.63 -0.93 14.91
C LEU A 106 -22.58 -1.73 14.00
N ILE A 107 -23.86 -1.83 14.38
CA ILE A 107 -24.90 -2.48 13.58
C ILE A 107 -25.13 -1.70 12.26
N ALA A 108 -25.18 -0.37 12.29
CA ALA A 108 -25.32 0.44 11.07
C ALA A 108 -24.13 0.27 10.12
N ALA A 109 -22.91 0.28 10.67
CA ALA A 109 -21.70 0.08 9.87
C ALA A 109 -21.61 -1.31 9.22
N SER A 110 -22.16 -2.35 9.88
CA SER A 110 -22.20 -3.72 9.32
C SER A 110 -23.11 -3.87 8.11
N ALA A 111 -23.99 -2.89 7.85
CA ALA A 111 -24.85 -2.84 6.66
C ALA A 111 -24.10 -2.44 5.38
N GLU A 112 -22.88 -1.91 5.49
CA GLU A 112 -22.08 -1.55 4.33
C GLU A 112 -21.43 -2.83 3.77
N SER A 113 -21.94 -3.26 2.62
CA SER A 113 -21.49 -4.48 1.94
C SER A 113 -20.05 -4.35 1.45
N THR A 114 -19.32 -5.44 1.53
CA THR A 114 -18.04 -5.63 0.86
C THR A 114 -18.29 -6.29 -0.49
N LEU A 115 -17.60 -5.83 -1.52
CA LEU A 115 -17.51 -6.57 -2.79
C LEU A 115 -16.54 -7.72 -2.60
N ASP A 116 -16.80 -8.83 -3.29
CA ASP A 116 -15.92 -9.98 -3.29
C ASP A 116 -14.57 -9.61 -3.90
N ALA A 117 -13.48 -9.99 -3.24
CA ALA A 117 -12.15 -9.82 -3.78
C ALA A 117 -11.90 -10.84 -4.89
N SER A 118 -11.14 -10.45 -5.91
CA SER A 118 -10.60 -11.41 -6.87
C SER A 118 -9.47 -12.22 -6.24
N PHE A 119 -9.24 -13.44 -6.74
CA PHE A 119 -8.24 -14.36 -6.22
C PHE A 119 -7.15 -14.63 -7.27
N VAL A 120 -6.00 -15.09 -6.80
CA VAL A 120 -4.97 -15.76 -7.59
C VAL A 120 -4.75 -17.14 -7.01
N THR A 121 -4.51 -18.09 -7.88
CA THR A 121 -4.36 -19.49 -7.49
C THR A 121 -2.88 -19.82 -7.29
N LEU A 122 -2.54 -20.44 -6.17
CA LEU A 122 -1.26 -21.04 -5.86
C LEU A 122 -1.39 -22.57 -5.97
N ASN A 123 -0.53 -23.20 -6.73
CA ASN A 123 -0.51 -24.65 -6.88
C ASN A 123 0.76 -25.23 -6.26
N SER A 124 0.64 -26.24 -5.41
CA SER A 124 1.73 -26.95 -4.78
C SER A 124 1.55 -28.44 -4.96
N GLU A 125 2.51 -29.09 -5.61
CA GLU A 125 2.55 -30.54 -5.77
C GLU A 125 3.24 -31.23 -4.57
N GLY A 126 3.77 -30.43 -3.62
CA GLY A 126 4.42 -30.93 -2.42
C GLY A 126 5.92 -31.16 -2.56
N VAL A 127 6.55 -30.69 -3.63
CA VAL A 127 8.02 -30.72 -3.77
C VAL A 127 8.64 -29.83 -2.71
N THR A 128 9.35 -30.45 -1.76
CA THR A 128 9.79 -29.77 -0.53
C THR A 128 11.30 -29.81 -0.38
N LEU A 129 11.91 -28.62 -0.17
CA LEU A 129 13.32 -28.49 0.18
C LEU A 129 13.47 -28.16 1.66
N LEU A 130 14.16 -29.04 2.40
CA LEU A 130 14.57 -28.76 3.79
C LEU A 130 16.02 -28.30 3.82
N TYR A 131 16.29 -27.16 4.42
CA TYR A 131 17.62 -26.57 4.55
C TYR A 131 18.05 -26.53 6.00
N GLY A 132 19.11 -27.26 6.35
CA GLY A 132 19.61 -27.35 7.73
C GLY A 132 21.07 -27.78 7.78
N LYS A 133 21.63 -27.99 8.98
CA LYS A 133 23.05 -28.23 9.17
C LYS A 133 23.41 -29.56 9.88
N ASP A 134 22.44 -30.26 10.44
CA ASP A 134 22.66 -31.43 11.29
C ASP A 134 21.50 -32.44 11.21
N GLU A 135 21.53 -33.49 12.02
CA GLU A 135 20.56 -34.59 12.02
C GLU A 135 19.12 -34.16 12.22
N ARG A 136 18.87 -33.01 12.83
CA ARG A 136 17.50 -32.46 13.06
C ARG A 136 16.75 -32.20 11.77
N VAL A 137 17.44 -31.77 10.70
CA VAL A 137 16.80 -31.62 9.38
C VAL A 137 16.42 -32.96 8.77
N ILE A 138 17.22 -34.01 9.05
CA ILE A 138 16.92 -35.37 8.62
C ILE A 138 15.71 -35.94 9.37
N GLU A 139 15.62 -35.69 10.68
CA GLU A 139 14.43 -36.04 11.49
C GLU A 139 13.17 -35.39 10.96
N ALA A 140 13.22 -34.08 10.66
CA ALA A 140 12.11 -33.36 10.04
C ALA A 140 11.73 -33.96 8.67
N ALA A 141 12.71 -34.30 7.84
CA ALA A 141 12.50 -34.94 6.55
C ALA A 141 11.83 -36.33 6.69
N ASN A 142 12.21 -37.10 7.70
CA ASN A 142 11.59 -38.43 7.97
C ASN A 142 10.10 -38.29 8.34
N LEU A 143 9.68 -37.19 8.98
CA LEU A 143 8.27 -36.95 9.31
C LEU A 143 7.43 -36.56 8.08
N LEU A 144 8.09 -36.11 6.99
CA LEU A 144 7.42 -35.60 5.79
C LEU A 144 7.48 -36.57 4.59
N LYS A 145 8.46 -37.48 4.51
CA LYS A 145 8.77 -38.29 3.34
C LYS A 145 7.61 -39.15 2.80
N ASP A 146 6.66 -39.50 3.66
CA ASP A 146 5.49 -40.32 3.27
C ASP A 146 4.33 -39.43 2.74
N HIS A 147 4.48 -38.13 2.80
CA HIS A 147 3.44 -37.14 2.43
C HIS A 147 3.90 -36.15 1.36
N LEU A 148 5.18 -35.83 1.29
CA LEU A 148 5.79 -34.83 0.42
C LEU A 148 7.01 -35.37 -0.31
N ASP A 149 7.32 -34.83 -1.49
CA ASP A 149 8.55 -35.10 -2.22
C ASP A 149 9.70 -34.28 -1.61
N VAL A 150 10.49 -34.95 -0.78
CA VAL A 150 11.45 -34.30 0.12
C VAL A 150 12.87 -34.36 -0.45
N THR A 151 13.54 -33.23 -0.47
CA THR A 151 14.99 -33.12 -0.67
C THR A 151 15.61 -32.37 0.51
N VAL A 152 16.74 -32.87 1.02
CA VAL A 152 17.49 -32.21 2.11
C VAL A 152 18.75 -31.54 1.57
N LEU A 153 18.92 -30.26 1.85
CA LEU A 153 20.12 -29.48 1.56
C LEU A 153 20.90 -29.20 2.85
N ILE A 154 22.09 -29.75 2.97
CA ILE A 154 22.95 -29.58 4.15
C ILE A 154 23.84 -28.36 4.00
N LYS A 155 23.68 -27.43 4.93
CA LYS A 155 24.48 -26.19 5.02
C LYS A 155 25.88 -26.51 5.57
N PRO A 156 26.97 -26.15 4.87
CA PRO A 156 28.33 -26.29 5.42
C PRO A 156 28.53 -25.37 6.66
N PRO A 157 29.37 -25.78 7.62
CA PRO A 157 30.09 -27.04 7.80
C PRO A 157 29.26 -28.10 8.53
N GLY A 158 28.17 -28.58 7.93
CA GLY A 158 27.35 -29.64 8.50
C GLY A 158 28.01 -31.03 8.39
N ALA A 159 27.81 -31.84 9.41
CA ALA A 159 28.25 -33.22 9.45
C ALA A 159 27.05 -34.13 9.74
N LEU A 160 26.91 -35.20 8.97
CA LEU A 160 25.85 -36.20 9.09
C LEU A 160 26.45 -37.60 9.11
N ALA A 161 25.82 -38.54 9.77
CA ALA A 161 26.13 -39.95 9.63
C ALA A 161 25.60 -40.49 8.28
N PRO A 162 26.36 -41.37 7.58
CA PRO A 162 25.85 -42.03 6.41
C PRO A 162 24.65 -42.92 6.75
N ARG A 163 23.59 -42.83 5.99
CA ARG A 163 22.37 -43.60 6.22
C ARG A 163 22.48 -45.01 5.61
N ARG A 164 21.87 -45.97 6.25
CA ARG A 164 21.79 -47.34 5.75
C ARG A 164 20.92 -47.46 4.50
N VAL A 165 19.85 -46.69 4.43
CA VAL A 165 18.92 -46.58 3.31
C VAL A 165 18.68 -45.12 3.01
N THR A 166 18.77 -44.75 1.74
CA THR A 166 18.47 -43.36 1.29
C THR A 166 17.04 -43.33 0.75
N GLU A 167 16.14 -42.79 1.53
CA GLU A 167 14.72 -42.72 1.18
C GLU A 167 14.35 -41.37 0.51
N PHE A 168 15.24 -40.40 0.59
CA PHE A 168 15.12 -39.06 -0.05
C PHE A 168 16.53 -38.51 -0.34
N PRO A 169 16.68 -37.65 -1.35
CA PRO A 169 17.97 -37.04 -1.67
C PRO A 169 18.51 -36.17 -0.52
N VAL A 170 19.80 -36.35 -0.22
CA VAL A 170 20.53 -35.50 0.73
C VAL A 170 21.73 -34.93 -0.02
N VAL A 171 21.77 -33.63 -0.22
CA VAL A 171 22.82 -32.90 -0.92
C VAL A 171 23.44 -31.85 -0.04
N LYS A 172 24.64 -31.38 -0.35
CA LYS A 172 25.32 -30.31 0.38
C LYS A 172 25.30 -29.04 -0.46
N GLY A 173 25.17 -27.90 0.20
CA GLY A 173 25.31 -26.59 -0.45
C GLY A 173 24.94 -25.42 0.44
N LEU A 174 25.32 -24.23 -0.01
CA LEU A 174 25.00 -22.96 0.62
C LEU A 174 23.98 -22.22 -0.23
N VAL A 175 22.82 -21.94 0.33
CA VAL A 175 21.80 -21.11 -0.34
C VAL A 175 22.33 -19.70 -0.52
N ARG A 176 22.46 -19.26 -1.79
CA ARG A 176 22.88 -17.90 -2.16
C ARG A 176 21.68 -16.98 -2.31
N THR A 177 20.66 -17.40 -3.06
CA THR A 177 19.43 -16.64 -3.27
C THR A 177 18.23 -17.56 -3.32
N VAL A 178 17.10 -17.06 -2.79
CA VAL A 178 15.78 -17.68 -2.94
C VAL A 178 14.82 -16.64 -3.48
N LYS A 179 14.01 -17.03 -4.47
CA LYS A 179 12.94 -16.19 -5.05
C LYS A 179 11.67 -17.03 -5.16
N GLY A 180 10.53 -16.34 -5.32
CA GLY A 180 9.25 -17.01 -5.56
C GLY A 180 8.35 -17.09 -4.34
N TYR A 181 7.44 -18.04 -4.37
CA TYR A 181 6.31 -18.21 -3.45
C TYR A 181 5.89 -19.69 -3.43
N LEU A 182 4.87 -20.05 -2.65
CA LEU A 182 4.32 -21.41 -2.57
C LEU A 182 4.00 -21.98 -3.96
N GLY A 183 4.62 -23.09 -4.30
CA GLY A 183 4.49 -23.75 -5.61
C GLY A 183 5.47 -23.25 -6.67
N ALA A 184 6.29 -22.22 -6.38
CA ALA A 184 7.20 -21.64 -7.38
C ALA A 184 8.45 -21.01 -6.77
N PHE A 185 9.09 -21.67 -5.81
CA PHE A 185 10.40 -21.23 -5.33
C PHE A 185 11.51 -21.62 -6.31
N GLU A 186 12.43 -20.70 -6.54
CA GLU A 186 13.69 -20.93 -7.25
C GLU A 186 14.86 -20.58 -6.32
N ILE A 187 15.74 -21.55 -6.13
CA ILE A 187 16.86 -21.50 -5.19
C ILE A 187 18.16 -21.60 -5.95
N THR A 188 19.07 -20.66 -5.75
CA THR A 188 20.45 -20.75 -6.26
C THR A 188 21.37 -21.19 -5.13
N VAL A 189 22.13 -22.25 -5.38
CA VAL A 189 23.00 -22.92 -4.39
C VAL A 189 24.43 -22.86 -4.86
N ASP A 190 25.32 -22.43 -3.98
CA ASP A 190 26.77 -22.55 -4.13
C ASP A 190 27.31 -23.71 -3.29
N ASP A 191 28.54 -24.13 -3.58
CA ASP A 191 29.15 -25.31 -2.96
C ASP A 191 28.29 -26.59 -3.04
N TYR A 192 27.43 -26.68 -4.08
CA TYR A 192 26.57 -27.83 -4.29
C TYR A 192 27.38 -29.07 -4.56
N ALA A 193 27.13 -30.15 -3.79
CA ALA A 193 27.75 -31.43 -3.99
C ALA A 193 26.79 -32.59 -3.66
N ALA A 194 26.83 -33.64 -4.47
CA ALA A 194 26.14 -34.89 -4.20
C ALA A 194 26.90 -35.75 -3.16
N PRO A 195 26.20 -36.57 -2.37
CA PRO A 195 26.83 -37.43 -1.39
C PRO A 195 27.67 -38.53 -2.07
N SER A 196 28.77 -38.92 -1.44
CA SER A 196 29.57 -40.07 -1.86
C SER A 196 28.94 -41.37 -1.33
N PRO A 197 28.65 -42.34 -2.18
CA PRO A 197 28.05 -43.60 -1.75
C PRO A 197 29.04 -44.49 -0.91
N SER A 198 30.32 -44.15 -0.91
CA SER A 198 31.36 -44.89 -0.16
C SER A 198 31.64 -44.27 1.23
N SER A 199 30.83 -43.31 1.70
CA SER A 199 30.96 -42.69 3.02
C SER A 199 30.84 -43.73 4.15
N ARG A 200 31.69 -43.62 5.20
CA ARG A 200 31.71 -44.59 6.32
C ARG A 200 31.32 -43.95 7.65
N GLY A 201 32.18 -43.14 8.25
CA GLY A 201 31.95 -42.53 9.56
C GLY A 201 31.14 -41.26 9.48
N THR A 202 31.42 -40.44 8.48
CA THR A 202 30.72 -39.20 8.18
C THR A 202 30.31 -39.19 6.72
N LEU A 203 29.18 -38.61 6.41
CA LEU A 203 28.72 -38.43 5.04
C LEU A 203 29.67 -37.49 4.29
N GLU A 204 30.36 -38.04 3.30
CA GLU A 204 31.26 -37.32 2.42
C GLU A 204 30.54 -36.87 1.16
N PHE A 205 31.03 -35.79 0.55
CA PHE A 205 30.41 -35.19 -0.64
C PHE A 205 31.46 -35.14 -1.78
N GLY A 206 30.98 -35.27 -2.99
CA GLY A 206 31.79 -35.19 -4.20
C GLY A 206 32.26 -33.75 -4.52
N PRO A 207 32.76 -33.53 -5.75
CA PRO A 207 33.23 -32.22 -6.17
C PRO A 207 32.11 -31.17 -6.13
N VAL A 208 32.45 -29.98 -5.64
CA VAL A 208 31.54 -28.87 -5.50
C VAL A 208 31.33 -28.11 -6.81
N ARG A 209 30.14 -27.52 -6.99
CA ARG A 209 29.84 -26.57 -8.07
C ARG A 209 29.03 -25.41 -7.53
N ASN A 210 29.25 -24.22 -8.11
CA ASN A 210 28.53 -22.99 -7.72
C ASN A 210 27.42 -22.68 -8.75
N GLY A 211 26.40 -21.95 -8.29
CA GLY A 211 25.30 -21.50 -9.12
C GLY A 211 24.33 -22.61 -9.56
N ALA A 212 24.27 -23.74 -8.82
CA ALA A 212 23.27 -24.76 -9.07
C ALA A 212 21.86 -24.20 -8.77
N VAL A 213 20.91 -24.40 -9.70
CA VAL A 213 19.53 -23.93 -9.54
C VAL A 213 18.63 -25.12 -9.23
N SER A 214 17.78 -24.98 -8.22
CA SER A 214 16.73 -25.92 -7.84
C SER A 214 15.40 -25.23 -7.74
N ARG A 215 14.31 -25.99 -7.88
CA ARG A 215 12.93 -25.50 -7.71
C ARG A 215 12.22 -26.38 -6.70
N CYS A 216 11.34 -25.76 -5.91
CA CYS A 216 10.46 -26.47 -5.00
C CYS A 216 9.18 -25.66 -4.76
N ASP A 217 8.17 -26.34 -4.22
CA ASP A 217 6.89 -25.73 -3.86
C ASP A 217 6.93 -25.19 -2.44
N ILE A 218 7.60 -25.92 -1.55
CA ILE A 218 7.69 -25.63 -0.12
C ILE A 218 9.17 -25.58 0.27
N PHE A 219 9.55 -24.53 1.01
CA PHE A 219 10.91 -24.37 1.53
C PHE A 219 10.89 -24.32 3.05
N ILE A 220 11.52 -25.29 3.70
CA ILE A 220 11.65 -25.38 5.16
C ILE A 220 13.07 -25.00 5.57
N ASP A 221 13.23 -23.87 6.28
CA ASP A 221 14.51 -23.36 6.74
C ASP A 221 14.75 -23.69 8.22
N LEU A 222 15.59 -24.69 8.46
CA LEU A 222 16.10 -25.12 9.76
C LEU A 222 17.60 -24.82 9.91
N SER A 223 18.12 -23.86 9.14
CA SER A 223 19.57 -23.54 9.13
C SER A 223 20.06 -22.84 10.38
N GLY A 224 19.15 -22.27 11.18
CA GLY A 224 19.48 -21.43 12.34
C GLY A 224 20.18 -20.11 11.97
N GLY A 225 20.26 -19.78 10.67
CA GLY A 225 20.81 -18.53 10.15
C GLY A 225 19.79 -17.38 10.12
N PRO A 226 20.15 -16.21 9.56
CA PRO A 226 19.20 -15.16 9.28
C PRO A 226 18.15 -15.63 8.25
N PRO A 227 16.92 -15.07 8.28
CA PRO A 227 15.90 -15.43 7.32
C PRO A 227 16.33 -15.08 5.89
N LEU A 228 15.93 -15.91 4.93
CA LEU A 228 16.27 -15.76 3.50
C LEU A 228 15.41 -14.69 2.80
N PHE A 229 14.33 -14.23 3.44
CA PHE A 229 13.47 -13.16 2.99
C PHE A 229 13.36 -12.07 4.04
N ALA A 230 13.27 -10.81 3.61
CA ALA A 230 13.17 -9.67 4.52
C ALA A 230 11.94 -9.74 5.45
N ALA A 231 10.81 -10.23 4.94
CA ALA A 231 9.58 -10.47 5.70
C ALA A 231 9.22 -11.95 5.62
N ALA A 232 10.03 -12.78 6.26
CA ALA A 232 9.97 -14.25 6.17
C ALA A 232 8.59 -14.81 6.55
N ASP A 233 7.98 -14.29 7.60
CA ASP A 233 6.68 -14.74 8.12
C ASP A 233 5.50 -14.44 7.17
N LEU A 234 5.73 -13.55 6.21
CA LEU A 234 4.74 -13.16 5.20
C LEU A 234 4.92 -13.88 3.86
N ARG A 235 5.92 -14.77 3.74
CA ARG A 235 6.18 -15.51 2.51
C ARG A 235 5.46 -16.86 2.54
N ASP A 236 4.39 -17.00 1.75
CA ASP A 236 3.67 -18.26 1.66
C ASP A 236 4.59 -19.37 1.14
N GLY A 237 4.56 -20.54 1.81
CA GLY A 237 5.37 -21.69 1.48
C GLY A 237 6.81 -21.66 2.05
N TYR A 238 7.29 -20.53 2.59
CA TYR A 238 8.56 -20.46 3.31
C TYR A 238 8.31 -20.64 4.81
N LEU A 239 8.76 -21.76 5.36
CA LEU A 239 8.55 -22.15 6.75
C LEU A 239 9.89 -22.11 7.47
N ARG A 240 10.03 -21.24 8.45
CA ARG A 240 11.27 -21.12 9.22
C ARG A 240 11.03 -21.49 10.67
N ALA A 241 11.94 -22.32 11.23
CA ALA A 241 11.94 -22.66 12.64
C ALA A 241 13.37 -22.65 13.20
N ASP A 242 13.51 -22.33 14.47
CA ASP A 242 14.76 -22.55 15.20
C ASP A 242 14.96 -24.05 15.34
N PRO A 243 16.04 -24.63 14.79
CA PRO A 243 16.31 -26.04 14.95
C PRO A 243 16.55 -26.48 16.40
N GLY A 244 16.79 -25.53 17.33
CA GLY A 244 16.90 -25.76 18.76
C GLY A 244 15.56 -25.87 19.49
N ASP A 245 14.44 -25.48 18.83
CA ASP A 245 13.07 -25.59 19.38
C ASP A 245 12.30 -26.72 18.66
N PRO A 246 12.21 -27.93 19.25
CA PRO A 246 11.51 -29.06 18.63
C PRO A 246 10.03 -28.78 18.37
N ALA A 247 9.38 -27.96 19.22
CA ALA A 247 7.98 -27.60 19.02
C ALA A 247 7.78 -26.67 17.82
N ALA A 248 8.70 -25.73 17.59
CA ALA A 248 8.68 -24.88 16.39
C ALA A 248 8.95 -25.70 15.13
N VAL A 249 9.90 -26.64 15.17
CA VAL A 249 10.18 -27.55 14.05
C VAL A 249 8.94 -28.40 13.73
N LEU A 250 8.31 -29.00 14.75
CA LEU A 250 7.10 -29.81 14.54
C LEU A 250 5.93 -28.98 13.96
N ARG A 251 5.74 -27.76 14.43
CA ARG A 251 4.73 -26.84 13.85
C ARG A 251 5.02 -26.55 12.37
N ALA A 252 6.30 -26.33 12.00
CA ALA A 252 6.68 -26.12 10.60
C ALA A 252 6.43 -27.36 9.74
N VAL A 253 6.75 -28.56 10.26
CA VAL A 253 6.50 -29.84 9.60
C VAL A 253 4.99 -30.07 9.38
N LEU A 254 4.17 -29.90 10.41
CA LEU A 254 2.70 -30.04 10.29
C LEU A 254 2.13 -29.04 9.26
N LYS A 255 2.57 -27.79 9.33
CA LYS A 255 2.14 -26.77 8.37
C LYS A 255 2.56 -27.10 6.93
N ALA A 256 3.78 -27.64 6.74
CA ALA A 256 4.25 -28.05 5.41
C ALA A 256 3.37 -29.15 4.80
N ARG A 257 2.97 -30.13 5.60
CA ARG A 257 2.09 -31.21 5.16
C ARG A 257 0.76 -30.71 4.58
N ASP A 258 0.23 -29.63 5.15
CA ASP A 258 -1.06 -29.06 4.75
C ASP A 258 -0.94 -28.13 3.52
N LEU A 259 0.28 -27.90 2.99
CA LEU A 259 0.53 -27.00 1.86
C LEU A 259 0.60 -27.72 0.51
N THR A 260 -0.13 -28.83 0.33
CA THR A 260 -0.24 -29.57 -0.94
C THR A 260 -1.63 -29.34 -1.52
N GLY A 261 -1.71 -29.05 -2.83
CA GLY A 261 -2.96 -28.81 -3.54
C GLY A 261 -3.05 -27.40 -4.12
N THR A 262 -4.28 -26.96 -4.30
CA THR A 262 -4.61 -25.66 -4.90
C THR A 262 -5.13 -24.71 -3.82
N PHE A 263 -4.57 -23.51 -3.76
CA PHE A 263 -4.92 -22.50 -2.77
C PHE A 263 -5.33 -21.20 -3.43
N ASP A 264 -6.47 -20.67 -3.07
CA ASP A 264 -6.93 -19.37 -3.53
C ASP A 264 -6.44 -18.28 -2.58
N LYS A 265 -5.62 -17.39 -3.12
CA LYS A 265 -5.06 -16.25 -2.40
C LYS A 265 -5.75 -14.97 -2.85
N PRO A 266 -6.29 -14.13 -1.93
CA PRO A 266 -6.88 -12.87 -2.32
C PRO A 266 -5.89 -11.96 -3.06
N ARG A 267 -6.37 -11.31 -4.11
CA ARG A 267 -5.63 -10.21 -4.75
C ARG A 267 -5.86 -8.93 -3.95
N TYR A 268 -4.94 -8.64 -3.04
CA TYR A 268 -5.07 -7.53 -2.08
C TYR A 268 -4.98 -6.14 -2.69
N ILE A 269 -4.29 -6.01 -3.83
CA ILE A 269 -4.03 -4.71 -4.47
C ILE A 269 -4.60 -4.71 -5.89
N ALA A 270 -5.47 -3.72 -6.15
CA ALA A 270 -5.86 -3.34 -7.50
C ALA A 270 -4.87 -2.28 -8.00
N PHE A 271 -4.36 -2.45 -9.22
CA PHE A 271 -3.37 -1.56 -9.80
C PHE A 271 -3.81 -1.04 -11.17
N THR A 272 -3.71 0.29 -11.37
CA THR A 272 -4.01 0.98 -12.61
C THR A 272 -2.75 1.66 -13.12
N GLU A 273 -2.16 1.13 -14.18
CA GLU A 273 -0.85 1.54 -14.73
C GLU A 273 -0.83 3.00 -15.16
N ASP A 274 -1.87 3.47 -15.84
CA ASP A 274 -1.97 4.83 -16.39
C ASP A 274 -1.91 5.93 -15.32
N LEU A 275 -2.27 5.60 -14.07
CA LEU A 275 -2.20 6.54 -12.95
C LEU A 275 -0.83 6.55 -12.27
N CYS A 276 0.07 5.65 -12.64
CA CYS A 276 1.35 5.50 -11.96
C CYS A 276 2.31 6.64 -12.31
N ALA A 277 2.90 7.25 -11.29
CA ALA A 277 3.88 8.32 -11.42
C ALA A 277 5.32 7.83 -11.19
N HIS A 278 5.59 6.53 -11.45
CA HIS A 278 6.89 5.93 -11.15
C HIS A 278 8.01 6.50 -12.03
N SER A 279 7.83 6.48 -13.33
CA SER A 279 8.87 6.90 -14.27
C SER A 279 8.26 7.54 -15.52
N ARG A 280 9.06 8.30 -16.24
CA ARG A 280 8.81 8.72 -17.64
C ARG A 280 10.15 8.81 -18.36
N SER A 281 10.23 8.19 -19.54
CA SER A 281 11.43 8.21 -20.38
C SER A 281 12.71 7.78 -19.63
N LYS A 282 12.62 6.77 -18.77
CA LYS A 282 13.71 6.24 -17.93
C LYS A 282 14.14 7.17 -16.78
N ILE A 283 13.44 8.27 -16.54
CA ILE A 283 13.68 9.15 -15.39
C ILE A 283 12.75 8.71 -14.27
N VAL A 284 13.31 8.32 -13.13
CA VAL A 284 12.56 7.86 -11.97
C VAL A 284 11.96 9.05 -11.21
N GLY A 285 10.67 8.95 -10.91
CA GLY A 285 9.92 9.90 -10.11
C GLY A 285 9.48 9.29 -8.78
N CYS A 286 8.21 8.85 -8.69
CA CYS A 286 7.65 8.28 -7.47
C CYS A 286 8.17 6.85 -7.21
N HIS A 287 8.69 6.58 -6.02
CA HIS A 287 9.16 5.26 -5.58
C HIS A 287 8.54 4.80 -4.23
N ARG A 288 7.53 5.52 -3.72
CA ARG A 288 6.96 5.30 -2.37
C ARG A 288 6.53 3.87 -2.09
N CYS A 289 5.85 3.21 -3.04
CA CYS A 289 5.40 1.84 -2.88
C CYS A 289 6.55 0.81 -2.93
N LEU A 290 7.60 1.10 -3.70
CA LEU A 290 8.82 0.28 -3.77
C LEU A 290 9.55 0.26 -2.41
N ASP A 291 9.70 1.44 -1.80
CA ASP A 291 10.39 1.59 -0.52
C ASP A 291 9.65 0.95 0.66
N LEU A 292 8.34 0.79 0.54
CA LEU A 292 7.47 0.31 1.62
C LEU A 292 7.08 -1.17 1.48
N CYS A 293 7.40 -1.84 0.38
CA CYS A 293 7.00 -3.23 0.18
C CYS A 293 7.89 -4.20 0.96
N PRO A 294 7.43 -4.80 2.07
CA PRO A 294 8.27 -5.65 2.91
C PRO A 294 8.60 -6.98 2.24
N THR A 295 7.75 -7.46 1.31
CA THR A 295 7.93 -8.76 0.66
C THR A 295 8.66 -8.70 -0.67
N GLY A 296 8.95 -7.49 -1.19
CA GLY A 296 9.53 -7.31 -2.52
C GLY A 296 8.59 -7.69 -3.67
N ALA A 297 7.27 -7.70 -3.43
CA ALA A 297 6.26 -7.98 -4.46
C ALA A 297 6.17 -6.87 -5.52
N ILE A 298 6.76 -5.69 -5.28
CA ILE A 298 6.69 -4.55 -6.18
C ILE A 298 8.04 -4.34 -6.84
N THR A 299 8.04 -4.27 -8.18
CA THR A 299 9.25 -4.07 -8.98
C THR A 299 9.03 -2.99 -10.04
N PRO A 300 10.07 -2.24 -10.45
CA PRO A 300 9.99 -1.34 -11.60
C PRO A 300 9.64 -2.10 -12.88
N ALA A 301 8.72 -1.55 -13.69
CA ALA A 301 8.27 -2.09 -14.97
C ALA A 301 8.12 -0.98 -16.02
N GLY A 302 9.23 -0.36 -16.41
CA GLY A 302 9.22 0.78 -17.34
C GLY A 302 8.70 2.05 -16.67
N ASP A 303 7.65 2.65 -17.20
CA ASP A 303 7.09 3.91 -16.67
C ASP A 303 6.15 3.70 -15.46
N HIS A 304 5.82 2.47 -15.13
CA HIS A 304 5.04 2.09 -13.96
C HIS A 304 5.75 1.02 -13.11
N VAL A 305 5.13 0.59 -12.02
CA VAL A 305 5.57 -0.55 -11.24
C VAL A 305 4.72 -1.78 -11.58
N ALA A 306 5.26 -2.96 -11.42
CA ALA A 306 4.51 -4.21 -11.43
C ALA A 306 4.33 -4.71 -9.99
N ILE A 307 3.18 -5.28 -9.69
CA ILE A 307 2.86 -5.87 -8.38
C ILE A 307 2.54 -7.35 -8.59
N ASP A 308 3.38 -8.23 -8.07
CA ASP A 308 3.16 -9.68 -8.12
C ASP A 308 2.15 -10.09 -7.03
N PRO A 309 0.93 -10.51 -7.40
CA PRO A 309 -0.10 -10.89 -6.43
C PRO A 309 0.22 -12.19 -5.68
N HIS A 310 1.05 -13.08 -6.23
CA HIS A 310 1.46 -14.32 -5.58
C HIS A 310 2.44 -14.05 -4.43
N ILE A 311 3.28 -13.02 -4.58
CA ILE A 311 4.24 -12.59 -3.55
C ILE A 311 3.60 -11.61 -2.55
N CYS A 312 2.61 -10.82 -3.00
CA CYS A 312 1.97 -9.79 -2.17
C CYS A 312 1.32 -10.41 -0.93
N ALA A 313 1.68 -9.95 0.26
CA ALA A 313 1.13 -10.43 1.54
C ALA A 313 -0.05 -9.61 2.07
N GLY A 314 -0.52 -8.60 1.33
CA GLY A 314 -1.70 -7.84 1.70
C GLY A 314 -1.51 -6.79 2.80
N CYS A 315 -0.28 -6.39 3.12
CA CYS A 315 -0.02 -5.38 4.16
C CYS A 315 -0.61 -3.99 3.85
N GLY A 316 -0.84 -3.65 2.58
CA GLY A 316 -1.54 -2.44 2.16
C GLY A 316 -0.73 -1.14 2.19
N GLN A 317 0.52 -1.11 2.67
CA GLN A 317 1.33 0.12 2.75
C GLN A 317 1.47 0.83 1.40
N CYS A 318 1.62 0.08 0.32
CA CYS A 318 1.69 0.64 -1.03
C CYS A 318 0.42 1.37 -1.43
N ALA A 319 -0.75 0.83 -1.09
CA ALA A 319 -2.04 1.45 -1.36
C ALA A 319 -2.24 2.70 -0.48
N ALA A 320 -1.89 2.64 0.82
CA ALA A 320 -1.95 3.79 1.72
C ALA A 320 -1.07 4.95 1.23
N ALA A 321 0.17 4.65 0.83
CA ALA A 321 1.15 5.65 0.41
C ALA A 321 0.98 6.15 -1.02
N CYS A 322 0.18 5.48 -1.89
CA CYS A 322 0.03 5.87 -3.29
C CYS A 322 -0.71 7.21 -3.42
N PRO A 323 -0.05 8.27 -3.95
CA PRO A 323 -0.65 9.59 -4.00
C PRO A 323 -1.65 9.77 -5.15
N THR A 324 -1.56 8.94 -6.18
CA THR A 324 -2.42 8.98 -7.36
C THR A 324 -3.59 8.00 -7.28
N GLY A 325 -3.49 6.99 -6.40
CA GLY A 325 -4.43 5.88 -6.35
C GLY A 325 -4.18 4.82 -7.42
N ALA A 326 -3.01 4.83 -8.09
CA ALA A 326 -2.61 3.75 -9.00
C ALA A 326 -2.61 2.39 -8.29
N ALA A 327 -2.09 2.33 -7.07
CA ALA A 327 -2.28 1.19 -6.18
C ALA A 327 -3.39 1.51 -5.19
N SER A 328 -4.42 0.68 -5.13
CA SER A 328 -5.54 0.76 -4.20
C SER A 328 -5.79 -0.58 -3.52
N TYR A 329 -6.25 -0.54 -2.26
CA TYR A 329 -6.54 -1.75 -1.51
C TYR A 329 -7.87 -2.37 -1.93
N ALA A 330 -7.93 -3.68 -2.06
CA ALA A 330 -9.08 -4.39 -2.62
C ALA A 330 -9.83 -5.29 -1.61
N LEU A 331 -9.31 -5.49 -0.38
CA LEU A 331 -9.89 -6.39 0.61
C LEU A 331 -9.94 -5.80 2.05
N PRO A 332 -11.01 -5.12 2.45
CA PRO A 332 -12.06 -4.58 1.60
C PRO A 332 -11.55 -3.37 0.77
N PRO A 333 -12.24 -2.99 -0.30
CA PRO A 333 -11.94 -1.76 -1.03
C PRO A 333 -11.99 -0.52 -0.13
N SER A 334 -11.17 0.47 -0.45
CA SER A 334 -11.04 1.70 0.37
C SER A 334 -12.35 2.46 0.51
N ASP A 335 -13.20 2.44 -0.51
CA ASP A 335 -14.53 3.07 -0.47
C ASP A 335 -15.47 2.40 0.52
N THR A 336 -15.39 1.07 0.67
CA THR A 336 -16.15 0.32 1.68
C THR A 336 -15.74 0.74 3.09
N LEU A 337 -14.43 0.87 3.36
CA LEU A 337 -13.93 1.36 4.65
C LEU A 337 -14.47 2.76 4.95
N LEU A 338 -14.46 3.65 3.96
CA LEU A 338 -14.95 5.02 4.13
C LEU A 338 -16.47 5.09 4.34
N ARG A 339 -17.25 4.23 3.66
CA ARG A 339 -18.69 4.08 3.91
C ARG A 339 -18.96 3.57 5.33
N LYS A 340 -18.21 2.55 5.78
CA LYS A 340 -18.30 2.04 7.17
C LYS A 340 -17.98 3.14 8.20
N LEU A 341 -16.91 3.91 7.98
CA LEU A 341 -16.56 5.05 8.85
C LEU A 341 -17.68 6.08 8.92
N ARG A 342 -18.24 6.44 7.76
CA ARG A 342 -19.36 7.39 7.70
C ARG A 342 -20.58 6.87 8.46
N ALA A 343 -21.02 5.64 8.16
CA ALA A 343 -22.16 5.02 8.82
C ALA A 343 -21.95 4.93 10.34
N LEU A 344 -20.76 4.47 10.77
CA LEU A 344 -20.39 4.35 12.18
C LEU A 344 -20.49 5.71 12.92
N LEU A 345 -19.81 6.72 12.40
CA LEU A 345 -19.69 8.02 13.08
C LEU A 345 -20.98 8.85 13.03
N SER A 346 -21.70 8.84 11.89
CA SER A 346 -22.99 9.52 11.81
C SER A 346 -24.00 8.92 12.77
N THR A 347 -24.12 7.60 12.74
CA THR A 347 -25.05 6.85 13.61
C THR A 347 -24.70 7.02 15.10
N TYR A 348 -23.41 6.93 15.45
CA TYR A 348 -22.97 7.12 16.83
C TYR A 348 -23.39 8.48 17.38
N ARG A 349 -23.19 9.54 16.59
CA ARG A 349 -23.58 10.92 16.95
C ARG A 349 -25.09 11.09 17.01
N GLU A 350 -25.85 10.58 16.03
CA GLU A 350 -27.32 10.64 15.99
C GLU A 350 -27.94 9.93 17.19
N ALA A 351 -27.31 8.86 17.65
CA ALA A 351 -27.70 8.15 18.86
C ALA A 351 -27.30 8.87 20.17
N GLY A 352 -26.63 10.03 20.10
CA GLY A 352 -26.22 10.82 21.26
C GLY A 352 -24.82 10.53 21.78
N GLY A 353 -24.03 9.74 21.07
CA GLY A 353 -22.63 9.47 21.38
C GLY A 353 -21.75 10.72 21.23
N LYS A 354 -20.72 10.83 22.06
CA LYS A 354 -19.81 11.97 22.11
C LYS A 354 -18.35 11.52 22.07
N GLN A 355 -17.47 12.41 21.61
CA GLN A 355 -16.00 12.24 21.64
C GLN A 355 -15.54 10.89 21.06
N ALA A 356 -16.07 10.51 19.90
CA ALA A 356 -15.76 9.26 19.24
C ALA A 356 -14.26 9.11 18.95
N VAL A 357 -13.65 8.05 19.44
CA VAL A 357 -12.29 7.63 19.09
C VAL A 357 -12.41 6.43 18.17
N VAL A 358 -12.02 6.58 16.90
CA VAL A 358 -11.96 5.45 15.97
C VAL A 358 -10.68 4.67 16.25
N MET A 359 -10.80 3.37 16.49
CA MET A 359 -9.66 2.48 16.69
C MET A 359 -9.62 1.42 15.59
N PHE A 360 -8.63 1.53 14.70
CA PHE A 360 -8.34 0.50 13.70
C PHE A 360 -7.57 -0.66 14.32
N HIS A 361 -7.98 -1.88 14.02
CA HIS A 361 -7.34 -3.10 14.50
C HIS A 361 -7.44 -4.22 13.45
N ASP A 362 -6.53 -5.20 13.51
CA ASP A 362 -6.65 -6.45 12.77
C ASP A 362 -7.39 -7.53 13.58
N ALA A 363 -7.88 -8.56 12.91
CA ALA A 363 -8.61 -9.65 13.54
C ALA A 363 -7.72 -10.52 14.46
N LYS A 364 -6.46 -10.79 14.04
CA LYS A 364 -5.60 -11.80 14.69
C LYS A 364 -4.89 -11.32 15.95
N HIS A 365 -4.69 -10.01 16.06
CA HIS A 365 -4.06 -9.42 17.24
C HIS A 365 -5.03 -8.50 17.97
N GLY A 366 -5.48 -7.44 17.26
CA GLY A 366 -6.36 -6.46 17.90
C GLY A 366 -7.70 -7.05 18.29
N GLY A 367 -8.28 -7.92 17.46
CA GLY A 367 -9.51 -8.64 17.81
C GLY A 367 -9.35 -9.51 19.06
N GLU A 368 -8.27 -10.30 19.15
CA GLU A 368 -7.98 -11.14 20.32
C GLU A 368 -7.76 -10.30 21.60
N LEU A 369 -7.08 -9.14 21.49
CA LEU A 369 -6.88 -8.25 22.63
C LEU A 369 -8.18 -7.60 23.09
N ILE A 370 -9.05 -7.18 22.18
CA ILE A 370 -10.38 -6.65 22.50
C ILE A 370 -11.22 -7.70 23.21
N ASP A 371 -11.22 -8.95 22.72
CA ASP A 371 -11.93 -10.05 23.32
C ASP A 371 -11.41 -10.36 24.74
N ALA A 372 -10.09 -10.39 24.92
CA ALA A 372 -9.47 -10.61 26.22
C ALA A 372 -9.80 -9.47 27.20
N LEU A 373 -9.71 -8.22 26.75
CA LEU A 373 -10.05 -7.05 27.56
C LEU A 373 -11.53 -7.05 27.99
N ALA A 374 -12.43 -7.48 27.10
CA ALA A 374 -13.85 -7.55 27.41
C ALA A 374 -14.20 -8.71 28.38
N ARG A 375 -13.52 -9.85 28.29
CA ARG A 375 -13.79 -11.06 29.08
C ARG A 375 -13.15 -11.04 30.45
N HIS A 376 -12.00 -10.40 30.59
CA HIS A 376 -11.17 -10.48 31.78
C HIS A 376 -10.87 -9.10 32.42
N GLY A 377 -11.15 -8.01 31.70
CA GLY A 377 -10.90 -6.64 32.13
C GLY A 377 -12.17 -5.76 32.10
N ASP A 378 -11.95 -4.47 31.96
CA ASP A 378 -12.99 -3.43 31.98
C ASP A 378 -13.71 -3.23 30.62
N GLY A 379 -13.32 -3.96 29.58
CA GLY A 379 -13.80 -3.77 28.21
C GLY A 379 -13.44 -2.42 27.59
N LEU A 380 -13.81 -2.22 26.32
CA LEU A 380 -13.56 -0.98 25.62
C LEU A 380 -14.39 0.17 26.18
N PRO A 381 -13.81 1.39 26.36
CA PRO A 381 -14.56 2.60 26.66
C PRO A 381 -15.70 2.83 25.66
N VAL A 382 -16.81 3.43 26.12
CA VAL A 382 -18.02 3.61 25.30
C VAL A 382 -17.79 4.48 24.07
N ASN A 383 -16.85 5.40 24.12
CA ASN A 383 -16.52 6.31 23.04
C ASN A 383 -15.46 5.76 22.08
N VAL A 384 -14.87 4.60 22.34
CA VAL A 384 -13.93 3.93 21.45
C VAL A 384 -14.70 3.03 20.48
N LEU A 385 -14.64 3.38 19.20
CA LEU A 385 -15.35 2.69 18.12
C LEU A 385 -14.33 1.82 17.34
N PRO A 386 -14.29 0.50 17.57
CA PRO A 386 -13.37 -0.37 16.85
C PRO A 386 -13.81 -0.56 15.41
N ILE A 387 -12.84 -0.57 14.50
CA ILE A 387 -13.00 -0.93 13.08
C ILE A 387 -11.95 -1.97 12.73
N GLU A 388 -12.43 -3.16 12.42
CA GLU A 388 -11.58 -4.22 11.91
C GLU A 388 -11.19 -3.97 10.46
N VAL A 389 -9.88 -4.11 10.17
CA VAL A 389 -9.27 -4.06 8.85
C VAL A 389 -8.41 -5.30 8.65
N ASN A 390 -8.15 -5.68 7.40
CA ASN A 390 -7.31 -6.85 7.14
C ASN A 390 -5.88 -6.65 7.66
N GLU A 391 -5.29 -5.48 7.41
CA GLU A 391 -4.00 -5.06 7.96
C GLU A 391 -4.03 -3.56 8.29
N ILE A 392 -3.49 -3.17 9.43
CA ILE A 392 -3.57 -1.78 9.92
C ILE A 392 -2.87 -0.81 8.99
N THR A 393 -1.79 -1.25 8.37
CA THR A 393 -0.97 -0.45 7.45
C THR A 393 -1.64 -0.16 6.10
N GLN A 394 -2.84 -0.73 5.84
CA GLN A 394 -3.66 -0.37 4.67
C GLN A 394 -4.37 0.99 4.82
N VAL A 395 -4.49 1.48 6.06
CA VAL A 395 -5.23 2.72 6.35
C VAL A 395 -4.41 3.94 5.97
N GLY A 396 -4.84 4.67 4.95
CA GLY A 396 -4.17 5.84 4.43
C GLY A 396 -4.68 7.17 5.03
N LEU A 397 -4.07 8.27 4.59
CA LEU A 397 -4.43 9.63 5.00
C LEU A 397 -5.90 9.94 4.74
N GLU A 398 -6.48 9.42 3.64
CA GLU A 398 -7.89 9.61 3.28
C GLU A 398 -8.85 9.09 4.35
N ALA A 399 -8.53 7.97 4.97
CA ALA A 399 -9.36 7.40 6.03
C ALA A 399 -9.23 8.19 7.34
N VAL A 400 -8.03 8.64 7.69
CA VAL A 400 -7.80 9.50 8.86
C VAL A 400 -8.52 10.83 8.70
N ALA A 401 -8.36 11.51 7.56
CA ALA A 401 -9.01 12.78 7.28
C ALA A 401 -10.53 12.66 7.27
N ALA A 402 -11.06 11.59 6.63
CA ALA A 402 -12.50 11.32 6.61
C ALA A 402 -13.05 11.03 8.00
N ALA A 403 -12.36 10.22 8.81
CA ALA A 403 -12.80 9.94 10.18
C ALA A 403 -12.96 11.21 11.02
N ILE A 404 -11.96 12.10 11.00
CA ILE A 404 -12.03 13.37 11.74
C ILE A 404 -13.09 14.31 11.12
N ALA A 405 -13.21 14.36 9.79
CA ALA A 405 -14.24 15.15 9.11
C ALA A 405 -15.66 14.66 9.46
N TYR A 406 -15.88 13.34 9.56
CA TYR A 406 -17.16 12.74 9.99
C TYR A 406 -17.46 12.92 11.48
N GLY A 407 -16.53 13.48 12.26
CA GLY A 407 -16.72 13.85 13.65
C GLY A 407 -16.01 12.98 14.67
N ALA A 408 -15.06 12.15 14.27
CA ALA A 408 -14.17 11.51 15.23
C ALA A 408 -13.33 12.56 15.96
N SER A 409 -13.13 12.37 17.25
CA SER A 409 -12.23 13.21 18.05
C SER A 409 -10.78 12.81 17.89
N ALA A 410 -10.53 11.52 17.70
CA ALA A 410 -9.20 10.96 17.45
C ALA A 410 -9.28 9.66 16.66
N VAL A 411 -8.14 9.27 16.09
CA VAL A 411 -7.90 7.99 15.42
C VAL A 411 -6.76 7.27 16.15
N ARG A 412 -6.92 6.01 16.43
CA ARG A 412 -5.90 5.14 17.03
C ARG A 412 -5.68 3.91 16.17
N PHE A 413 -4.43 3.46 16.12
CA PHE A 413 -4.01 2.26 15.39
C PHE A 413 -3.45 1.27 16.39
N LEU A 414 -4.18 0.19 16.64
CA LEU A 414 -3.75 -0.86 17.56
C LEU A 414 -2.77 -1.79 16.86
N THR A 415 -1.52 -1.76 17.27
CA THR A 415 -0.43 -2.55 16.69
C THR A 415 0.21 -3.47 17.73
N ARG A 416 0.89 -4.50 17.24
CA ARG A 416 1.73 -5.35 18.09
C ARG A 416 2.89 -4.56 18.67
N ALA A 417 3.34 -4.91 19.87
CA ALA A 417 4.59 -4.38 20.43
C ALA A 417 5.81 -4.69 19.55
N LYS A 418 5.76 -5.83 18.81
CA LYS A 418 6.73 -6.18 17.76
C LYS A 418 5.97 -6.53 16.48
N PRO A 419 5.86 -5.60 15.53
CA PRO A 419 5.21 -5.85 14.26
C PRO A 419 5.87 -6.99 13.48
N ARG A 420 5.06 -7.75 12.71
CA ARG A 420 5.55 -8.87 11.87
C ARG A 420 6.35 -8.40 10.65
N HIS A 421 6.18 -7.16 10.24
CA HIS A 421 6.85 -6.51 9.12
C HIS A 421 7.08 -5.04 9.44
N ASP A 422 7.85 -4.36 8.61
CA ASP A 422 8.04 -2.92 8.73
C ASP A 422 6.70 -2.17 8.56
N VAL A 423 6.39 -1.31 9.52
CA VAL A 423 5.18 -0.46 9.56
C VAL A 423 5.49 1.02 9.30
N ALA A 424 6.64 1.33 8.71
CA ALA A 424 7.07 2.70 8.42
C ALA A 424 6.04 3.50 7.61
N GLY A 425 5.25 2.85 6.75
CA GLY A 425 4.15 3.48 6.02
C GLY A 425 3.06 4.05 6.92
N LEU A 426 2.73 3.36 8.01
CA LEU A 426 1.76 3.84 9.01
C LEU A 426 2.29 5.08 9.74
N TYR A 427 3.54 5.03 10.21
CA TYR A 427 4.16 6.19 10.86
C TYR A 427 4.24 7.40 9.92
N LYS A 428 4.56 7.20 8.63
CA LYS A 428 4.52 8.28 7.62
C LYS A 428 3.10 8.84 7.44
N THR A 429 2.07 8.01 7.47
CA THR A 429 0.67 8.45 7.40
C THR A 429 0.30 9.33 8.61
N ILE A 430 0.67 8.91 9.83
CA ILE A 430 0.44 9.67 11.06
C ILE A 430 1.24 10.98 11.05
N ALA A 431 2.52 10.92 10.67
CA ALA A 431 3.40 12.08 10.56
C ALA A 431 2.93 13.11 9.53
N LEU A 432 2.15 12.69 8.53
CA LEU A 432 1.52 13.57 7.57
C LEU A 432 0.17 14.12 8.07
N ALA A 433 -0.64 13.29 8.74
CA ALA A 433 -1.96 13.66 9.25
C ALA A 433 -1.87 14.70 10.38
N GLN A 434 -0.96 14.51 11.32
CA GLN A 434 -0.88 15.36 12.52
C GLN A 434 -0.56 16.84 12.21
N PRO A 435 0.42 17.20 11.34
CA PRO A 435 0.63 18.60 10.92
C PRO A 435 -0.58 19.23 10.24
N ILE A 436 -1.31 18.47 9.41
CA ILE A 436 -2.54 18.96 8.77
C ILE A 436 -3.58 19.30 9.83
N LEU A 437 -3.84 18.37 10.74
CA LEU A 437 -4.83 18.56 11.82
C LEU A 437 -4.44 19.71 12.75
N SER A 438 -3.19 19.78 13.16
CA SER A 438 -2.70 20.86 14.03
C SER A 438 -2.75 22.22 13.32
N GLY A 439 -2.38 22.28 12.03
CA GLY A 439 -2.46 23.48 11.22
C GLY A 439 -3.88 24.01 11.05
N LEU A 440 -4.88 23.12 11.06
CA LEU A 440 -6.30 23.46 11.04
C LEU A 440 -6.90 23.74 12.43
N GLY A 441 -6.08 23.79 13.48
CA GLY A 441 -6.49 24.13 14.83
C GLY A 441 -7.07 22.98 15.65
N PHE A 442 -7.00 21.74 15.17
CA PHE A 442 -7.34 20.56 15.97
C PHE A 442 -6.23 20.32 17.01
N LYS A 443 -6.50 20.63 18.27
CA LYS A 443 -5.54 20.49 19.37
C LYS A 443 -5.36 19.03 19.79
N GLY A 444 -4.19 18.72 20.36
CA GLY A 444 -3.85 17.42 20.90
C GLY A 444 -3.45 16.38 19.83
N GLU A 445 -3.16 15.18 20.28
CA GLU A 445 -2.74 14.08 19.41
C GLU A 445 -3.96 13.38 18.80
N ARG A 446 -4.24 13.73 17.55
CA ARG A 446 -5.44 13.27 16.83
C ARG A 446 -5.26 11.91 16.16
N ALA A 447 -4.03 11.56 15.79
CA ALA A 447 -3.70 10.28 15.18
C ALA A 447 -2.45 9.71 15.85
N ALA A 448 -2.54 8.47 16.38
CA ALA A 448 -1.42 7.81 17.05
C ALA A 448 -1.56 6.29 17.03
N THR A 449 -0.46 5.58 17.25
CA THR A 449 -0.43 4.13 17.49
C THR A 449 -0.69 3.82 18.97
N ILE A 450 -1.21 2.61 19.22
CA ILE A 450 -1.20 1.94 20.52
C ILE A 450 -0.45 0.62 20.30
N GLU A 451 0.77 0.53 20.85
CA GLU A 451 1.69 -0.58 20.61
C GLU A 451 1.73 -1.48 21.85
N THR A 452 0.92 -2.54 21.84
CA THR A 452 0.83 -3.45 22.99
C THR A 452 0.38 -4.84 22.57
N ASP A 453 0.83 -5.86 23.30
CA ASP A 453 0.34 -7.24 23.25
C ASP A 453 -0.38 -7.61 24.55
N ASP A 454 -0.62 -6.62 25.43
CA ASP A 454 -1.26 -6.78 26.75
C ASP A 454 -2.65 -6.12 26.75
N PRO A 455 -3.74 -6.87 27.01
CA PRO A 455 -5.08 -6.32 27.05
C PRO A 455 -5.29 -5.29 28.17
N ASP A 456 -4.65 -5.43 29.33
CA ASP A 456 -4.79 -4.48 30.43
C ASP A 456 -4.12 -3.16 30.08
N ALA A 457 -2.92 -3.20 29.50
CA ALA A 457 -2.23 -2.01 29.00
C ALA A 457 -3.02 -1.30 27.86
N LEU A 458 -3.73 -2.07 27.02
CA LEU A 458 -4.66 -1.50 26.04
C LEU A 458 -5.79 -0.74 26.75
N GLY A 459 -6.44 -1.36 27.74
CA GLY A 459 -7.52 -0.77 28.51
C GLY A 459 -7.11 0.52 29.20
N ASP A 460 -5.97 0.52 29.88
CA ASP A 460 -5.41 1.69 30.57
C ASP A 460 -5.10 2.82 29.58
N THR A 461 -4.44 2.51 28.46
CA THR A 461 -4.12 3.50 27.43
C THR A 461 -5.37 4.16 26.87
N LEU A 462 -6.40 3.36 26.54
CA LEU A 462 -7.65 3.89 25.98
C LEU A 462 -8.41 4.79 26.97
N ARG A 463 -8.37 4.50 28.27
CA ARG A 463 -9.01 5.31 29.31
C ARG A 463 -8.26 6.60 29.62
N THR A 464 -6.96 6.66 29.33
CA THR A 464 -6.15 7.86 29.54
C THR A 464 -6.16 8.83 28.35
N ILE A 465 -6.79 8.45 27.23
CA ILE A 465 -6.95 9.38 26.11
C ILE A 465 -7.70 10.62 26.58
N ALA A 466 -7.02 11.76 26.54
CA ALA A 466 -7.63 13.03 26.94
C ALA A 466 -8.90 13.30 26.12
N PRO A 467 -9.96 13.86 26.73
CA PRO A 467 -11.15 14.28 26.01
C PRO A 467 -10.78 15.32 24.95
N LEU A 468 -10.93 14.96 23.67
CA LEU A 468 -10.69 15.87 22.56
C LEU A 468 -12.04 16.30 21.96
N GLU A 469 -12.17 17.57 21.63
CA GLU A 469 -13.39 18.07 20.99
C GLU A 469 -13.48 17.53 19.55
N SER A 470 -14.65 17.01 19.20
CA SER A 470 -15.00 16.66 17.82
C SER A 470 -15.25 17.96 17.02
N SER A 471 -15.24 17.85 15.70
CA SER A 471 -15.66 18.96 14.82
C SER A 471 -17.07 19.45 15.21
N ALA A 472 -17.27 20.76 15.29
CA ALA A 472 -18.56 21.35 15.58
C ALA A 472 -19.60 21.10 14.45
N LYS A 473 -19.12 20.90 13.23
CA LYS A 473 -19.94 20.63 12.03
C LYS A 473 -19.39 19.42 11.28
N PRO A 474 -19.67 18.19 11.78
CA PRO A 474 -19.22 16.99 11.09
C PRO A 474 -19.77 16.91 9.67
N ALA A 475 -18.91 16.53 8.74
CA ALA A 475 -19.23 16.33 7.35
C ALA A 475 -20.14 15.11 7.12
N ALA A 476 -20.87 15.11 5.99
CA ALA A 476 -21.75 14.01 5.59
C ALA A 476 -21.52 13.55 4.14
N PHE A 477 -20.38 13.91 3.54
CA PHE A 477 -20.08 13.58 2.14
C PHE A 477 -20.03 12.07 1.89
N SER A 478 -20.33 11.68 0.66
CA SER A 478 -20.13 10.31 0.19
C SER A 478 -18.75 10.18 -0.44
N ALA A 479 -17.98 9.22 0.04
CA ALA A 479 -16.64 8.93 -0.48
C ALA A 479 -16.75 8.13 -1.79
N THR A 480 -17.09 8.83 -2.88
CA THR A 480 -17.19 8.26 -4.23
C THR A 480 -16.11 8.83 -5.13
N GLY A 481 -15.56 8.03 -6.03
CA GLY A 481 -14.50 8.44 -6.94
C GLY A 481 -13.17 7.75 -6.66
N ARG A 482 -12.12 8.22 -7.36
CA ARG A 482 -10.77 7.69 -7.20
C ARG A 482 -10.15 8.14 -5.89
N LYS A 483 -9.20 7.38 -5.37
CA LYS A 483 -8.54 7.66 -4.08
C LYS A 483 -8.10 9.12 -3.91
N ARG A 484 -7.45 9.72 -4.93
CA ARG A 484 -6.99 11.12 -4.87
C ARG A 484 -8.14 12.12 -4.73
N GLU A 485 -9.23 11.90 -5.44
CA GLU A 485 -10.43 12.75 -5.39
C GLU A 485 -11.09 12.67 -4.02
N VAL A 486 -11.26 11.46 -3.50
CA VAL A 486 -11.82 11.22 -2.16
C VAL A 486 -10.95 11.84 -1.07
N MET A 487 -9.63 11.68 -1.16
CA MET A 487 -8.69 12.28 -0.21
C MET A 487 -8.79 13.82 -0.21
N ARG A 488 -8.87 14.42 -1.40
CA ARG A 488 -9.05 15.88 -1.54
C ARG A 488 -10.39 16.34 -0.98
N LEU A 489 -11.46 15.59 -1.27
CA LEU A 489 -12.78 15.89 -0.72
C LEU A 489 -12.76 15.82 0.81
N ALA A 490 -12.20 14.74 1.39
CA ALA A 490 -12.06 14.59 2.84
C ALA A 490 -11.27 15.76 3.48
N LEU A 491 -10.20 16.19 2.85
CA LEU A 491 -9.38 17.32 3.33
C LEU A 491 -10.12 18.67 3.22
N ARG A 492 -10.90 18.90 2.17
CA ARG A 492 -11.74 20.11 2.03
C ARG A 492 -12.84 20.16 3.08
N GLU A 493 -13.53 19.04 3.29
CA GLU A 493 -14.56 18.93 4.33
C GLU A 493 -13.95 19.10 5.73
N LEU A 494 -12.77 18.54 5.95
CA LEU A 494 -12.01 18.74 7.18
C LEU A 494 -11.65 20.22 7.40
N HIS A 495 -11.22 20.93 6.35
CA HIS A 495 -10.95 22.36 6.40
C HIS A 495 -12.21 23.18 6.70
N ALA A 496 -13.33 22.86 6.05
CA ALA A 496 -14.61 23.53 6.29
C ALA A 496 -15.13 23.33 7.72
N ALA A 497 -14.76 22.21 8.34
CA ALA A 497 -15.14 21.84 9.70
C ALA A 497 -14.08 22.23 10.76
N ALA A 498 -12.99 22.85 10.34
CA ALA A 498 -11.82 23.13 11.18
C ALA A 498 -12.12 24.21 12.24
N PRO A 499 -11.57 24.08 13.46
CA PRO A 499 -11.70 25.09 14.51
C PRO A 499 -11.04 26.43 14.17
N ALA A 500 -9.92 26.40 13.44
CA ALA A 500 -9.19 27.56 13.00
C ALA A 500 -8.66 27.32 11.57
N PRO A 501 -9.53 27.41 10.56
CA PRO A 501 -9.14 27.14 9.18
C PRO A 501 -8.08 28.14 8.70
N VAL A 502 -7.02 27.62 8.08
CA VAL A 502 -5.96 28.38 7.43
C VAL A 502 -5.88 27.97 5.96
N ASP A 503 -5.54 28.91 5.09
CA ASP A 503 -5.47 28.64 3.66
C ASP A 503 -4.34 27.69 3.28
N ILE A 504 -3.20 27.78 3.97
CA ILE A 504 -1.99 27.02 3.63
C ILE A 504 -1.41 26.36 4.87
N VAL A 505 -1.19 25.06 4.80
CA VAL A 505 -0.48 24.27 5.82
C VAL A 505 0.81 23.75 5.21
N PRO A 506 2.00 24.12 5.74
CA PRO A 506 3.26 23.53 5.31
C PRO A 506 3.32 22.05 5.71
N LEU A 507 3.93 21.23 4.86
CA LEU A 507 4.03 19.79 5.06
C LEU A 507 5.51 19.34 5.09
N PRO A 508 5.80 18.20 5.71
CA PRO A 508 7.14 17.63 5.70
C PRO A 508 7.57 17.23 4.27
N GLU A 509 8.87 17.14 4.07
CA GLU A 509 9.46 16.65 2.83
C GLU A 509 8.92 15.25 2.48
N GLY A 510 8.69 15.01 1.19
CA GLY A 510 8.09 13.77 0.73
C GLY A 510 6.56 13.71 0.84
N ALA A 511 5.87 14.75 1.31
CA ALA A 511 4.40 14.81 1.29
C ALA A 511 3.86 14.75 -0.16
N PRO A 512 2.66 14.17 -0.39
CA PRO A 512 2.08 14.03 -1.74
C PRO A 512 1.28 15.27 -2.19
N PHE A 513 1.46 16.40 -1.55
CA PHE A 513 0.84 17.68 -1.85
C PHE A 513 1.89 18.78 -1.86
N GLY A 514 1.74 19.74 -2.74
CA GLY A 514 2.63 20.89 -2.76
C GLY A 514 2.63 21.63 -4.08
N THR A 515 3.31 22.76 -4.06
CA THR A 515 3.47 23.60 -5.24
C THR A 515 4.76 23.28 -6.01
N VAL A 516 4.78 23.70 -7.26
CA VAL A 516 5.96 23.77 -8.11
C VAL A 516 6.35 25.24 -8.24
N GLU A 517 7.59 25.53 -7.91
CA GLU A 517 8.19 26.85 -8.10
C GLU A 517 9.17 26.77 -9.25
N VAL A 518 9.11 27.75 -10.16
CA VAL A 518 9.96 27.81 -11.35
C VAL A 518 10.67 29.15 -11.36
N ASN A 519 11.99 29.13 -11.45
CA ASN A 519 12.74 30.34 -11.79
C ASN A 519 12.43 30.72 -13.26
N VAL A 520 11.55 31.72 -13.42
CA VAL A 520 10.99 32.12 -14.71
C VAL A 520 12.08 32.66 -15.66
N GLU A 521 13.09 33.36 -15.13
CA GLU A 521 14.19 33.92 -15.95
C GLU A 521 15.04 32.83 -16.59
N GLY A 522 15.31 31.74 -15.86
CA GLY A 522 16.08 30.60 -16.36
C GLY A 522 15.26 29.62 -17.18
N CYS A 523 13.94 29.73 -17.19
CA CYS A 523 13.05 28.81 -17.92
C CYS A 523 13.03 29.14 -19.41
N THR A 524 13.30 28.17 -20.26
CA THR A 524 13.29 28.30 -21.73
C THR A 524 11.98 27.86 -22.38
N LEU A 525 10.93 27.57 -21.61
CA LEU A 525 9.65 27.02 -22.10
C LEU A 525 9.84 25.80 -23.05
N CYS A 526 10.84 24.96 -22.77
CA CYS A 526 11.08 23.74 -23.56
C CYS A 526 10.00 22.66 -23.35
N LEU A 527 9.11 22.85 -22.37
CA LEU A 527 7.93 22.01 -22.04
C LEU A 527 8.23 20.54 -21.69
N SER A 528 9.51 20.19 -21.50
CA SER A 528 9.89 18.83 -21.07
C SER A 528 9.24 18.43 -19.74
N CYS A 529 8.98 19.39 -18.86
CA CYS A 529 8.29 19.17 -17.60
C CYS A 529 6.80 18.85 -17.79
N VAL A 530 6.15 19.34 -18.85
CA VAL A 530 4.77 19.01 -19.22
C VAL A 530 4.70 17.57 -19.69
N SER A 531 5.54 17.17 -20.65
CA SER A 531 5.61 15.80 -21.17
C SER A 531 5.94 14.76 -20.09
N ALA A 532 6.71 15.16 -19.07
CA ALA A 532 7.07 14.30 -17.95
C ALA A 532 5.98 14.22 -16.85
N CYS A 533 4.98 15.10 -16.85
CA CYS A 533 3.99 15.18 -15.75
C CYS A 533 2.91 14.08 -15.89
N PRO A 534 2.89 13.06 -15.01
CA PRO A 534 1.96 11.93 -15.16
C PRO A 534 0.51 12.29 -14.78
N THR A 535 0.31 13.37 -14.03
CA THR A 535 -0.99 13.79 -13.52
C THR A 535 -1.60 14.99 -14.27
N GLY A 536 -0.89 15.50 -15.27
CA GLY A 536 -1.31 16.71 -16.00
C GLY A 536 -1.31 17.99 -15.15
N ALA A 537 -0.61 17.98 -14.00
CA ALA A 537 -0.49 19.18 -13.16
C ALA A 537 0.25 20.33 -13.86
N LEU A 538 1.21 20.00 -14.73
CA LEU A 538 1.85 20.93 -15.65
C LEU A 538 1.24 20.73 -17.03
N SER A 539 0.85 21.84 -17.67
CA SER A 539 0.23 21.84 -19.00
C SER A 539 0.74 23.01 -19.84
N ASP A 540 0.59 22.87 -21.12
CA ASP A 540 0.91 23.87 -22.16
C ASP A 540 -0.36 24.30 -22.89
N ASP A 541 -0.16 25.08 -23.94
CA ASP A 541 -1.19 25.48 -24.89
C ASP A 541 -0.63 25.25 -26.30
N PRO A 542 -1.36 24.56 -27.20
CA PRO A 542 -0.88 24.27 -28.54
C PRO A 542 -0.62 25.51 -29.40
N GLU A 543 -1.32 26.59 -29.14
CA GLU A 543 -1.25 27.82 -29.96
C GLU A 543 -0.34 28.88 -29.37
N GLN A 544 0.03 28.78 -28.11
CA GLN A 544 0.84 29.79 -27.42
C GLN A 544 1.95 29.17 -26.57
N PRO A 545 3.16 29.79 -26.56
CA PRO A 545 4.24 29.37 -25.67
C PRO A 545 3.92 29.70 -24.21
N ILE A 546 3.25 28.79 -23.52
CA ILE A 546 2.78 28.99 -22.15
C ILE A 546 3.04 27.73 -21.31
N LEU A 547 3.42 27.92 -20.06
CA LEU A 547 3.50 26.90 -19.03
C LEU A 547 2.50 27.21 -17.93
N ARG A 548 1.58 26.29 -17.70
CA ARG A 548 0.55 26.37 -16.66
C ARG A 548 0.76 25.31 -15.59
N PHE A 549 0.25 25.57 -14.40
CA PHE A 549 0.32 24.66 -13.27
C PHE A 549 -0.98 24.64 -12.46
N ALA A 550 -1.53 23.45 -12.26
CA ALA A 550 -2.63 23.16 -11.35
C ALA A 550 -2.10 22.45 -10.10
N GLU A 551 -2.01 23.15 -8.97
CA GLU A 551 -1.42 22.61 -7.73
C GLU A 551 -2.19 21.40 -7.20
N ASP A 552 -3.50 21.42 -7.35
CA ASP A 552 -4.42 20.39 -6.91
C ASP A 552 -4.14 19.00 -7.56
N ALA A 553 -3.67 18.98 -8.80
CA ALA A 553 -3.31 17.76 -9.51
C ALA A 553 -1.88 17.26 -9.17
N CYS A 554 -1.04 18.10 -8.57
CA CYS A 554 0.35 17.77 -8.28
C CYS A 554 0.48 16.73 -7.16
N VAL A 555 1.26 15.69 -7.38
CA VAL A 555 1.55 14.61 -6.42
C VAL A 555 2.98 14.64 -5.88
N GLN A 556 3.73 15.70 -6.18
CA GLN A 556 5.12 15.89 -5.72
C GLN A 556 6.03 14.69 -6.08
N CYS A 557 5.88 14.14 -7.29
CA CYS A 557 6.66 12.98 -7.73
C CYS A 557 8.10 13.31 -8.15
N GLY A 558 8.40 14.59 -8.44
CA GLY A 558 9.73 15.04 -8.78
C GLY A 558 10.14 14.91 -10.25
N LEU A 559 9.35 14.25 -11.13
CA LEU A 559 9.68 14.05 -12.53
C LEU A 559 9.98 15.36 -13.28
N CYS A 560 9.15 16.39 -13.08
CA CYS A 560 9.37 17.70 -13.71
C CYS A 560 10.71 18.33 -13.30
N LYS A 561 11.11 18.20 -12.04
CA LYS A 561 12.40 18.68 -11.52
C LYS A 561 13.56 17.89 -12.14
N ALA A 562 13.44 16.57 -12.20
CA ALA A 562 14.50 15.69 -12.73
C ALA A 562 14.67 15.83 -14.25
N THR A 563 13.57 16.07 -14.98
CA THR A 563 13.59 16.21 -16.45
C THR A 563 14.05 17.60 -16.91
N CYS A 564 13.97 18.63 -16.05
CA CYS A 564 14.26 20.00 -16.44
C CYS A 564 15.74 20.18 -16.84
N PRO A 565 16.06 20.50 -18.12
CA PRO A 565 17.44 20.65 -18.59
C PRO A 565 18.11 21.90 -18.02
N GLU A 566 17.34 22.91 -17.63
CA GLU A 566 17.82 24.17 -17.06
C GLU A 566 17.87 24.15 -15.53
N LYS A 567 17.35 23.07 -14.87
CA LYS A 567 17.33 22.88 -13.42
C LYS A 567 16.67 24.02 -12.62
N VAL A 568 15.63 24.62 -13.19
CA VAL A 568 14.93 25.79 -12.64
C VAL A 568 13.70 25.45 -11.80
N ILE A 569 13.41 24.16 -11.59
CA ILE A 569 12.21 23.69 -10.90
C ILE A 569 12.55 23.24 -9.49
N SER A 570 11.83 23.76 -8.50
CA SER A 570 11.81 23.29 -7.11
C SER A 570 10.41 22.86 -6.68
N LEU A 571 10.36 22.03 -5.65
CA LEU A 571 9.14 21.48 -5.08
C LEU A 571 9.02 21.97 -3.63
N THR A 572 7.85 22.52 -3.28
CA THR A 572 7.56 22.99 -1.92
C THR A 572 6.34 22.25 -1.37
N PRO A 573 6.55 21.28 -0.44
CA PRO A 573 5.47 20.51 0.15
C PRO A 573 4.54 21.38 1.00
N ARG A 574 3.24 21.39 0.66
CA ARG A 574 2.20 22.10 1.39
C ARG A 574 0.81 21.60 0.99
N ILE A 575 -0.19 21.85 1.80
CA ILE A 575 -1.59 21.84 1.39
C ILE A 575 -2.07 23.28 1.28
N ASP A 576 -2.70 23.62 0.17
CA ASP A 576 -3.38 24.87 -0.06
C ASP A 576 -4.88 24.57 -0.23
N PHE A 577 -5.72 25.19 0.60
CA PHE A 577 -7.17 24.97 0.63
C PHE A 577 -7.96 25.98 -0.19
N ARG A 578 -7.30 26.98 -0.78
CA ARG A 578 -7.96 27.99 -1.60
C ARG A 578 -8.54 27.38 -2.86
N ALA A 579 -9.70 27.87 -3.30
CA ALA A 579 -10.35 27.40 -4.52
C ALA A 579 -9.48 27.59 -5.78
N ALA A 580 -8.59 28.58 -5.76
CA ALA A 580 -7.69 28.89 -6.87
C ALA A 580 -6.73 27.77 -7.26
N ILE A 581 -6.42 26.83 -6.35
CA ILE A 581 -5.49 25.71 -6.67
C ILE A 581 -6.08 24.70 -7.67
N ALA A 582 -7.40 24.64 -7.79
CA ALA A 582 -8.08 23.80 -8.77
C ALA A 582 -7.99 24.40 -10.18
N MET A 583 -7.72 25.70 -10.27
CA MET A 583 -7.52 26.37 -11.55
C MET A 583 -6.05 26.39 -11.93
N SER A 584 -5.79 26.22 -13.21
CA SER A 584 -4.44 26.26 -13.74
C SER A 584 -3.93 27.70 -13.76
N ARG A 585 -2.86 27.97 -13.01
CA ARG A 585 -2.18 29.29 -13.03
C ARG A 585 -1.10 29.32 -14.09
N ILE A 586 -0.90 30.45 -14.73
CA ILE A 586 0.21 30.69 -15.66
C ILE A 586 1.50 30.85 -14.84
N ILE A 587 2.51 30.03 -15.13
CA ILE A 587 3.86 30.17 -14.59
C ILE A 587 4.68 31.09 -15.48
N LYS A 588 4.68 30.82 -16.80
CA LYS A 588 5.42 31.59 -17.79
C LYS A 588 4.66 31.60 -19.11
N GLN A 589 4.71 32.75 -19.79
CA GLN A 589 4.18 32.95 -21.13
C GLN A 589 5.15 33.81 -21.92
N GLU A 590 5.34 33.50 -23.16
CA GLU A 590 6.14 34.29 -24.12
C GLU A 590 5.39 34.48 -25.42
N GLU A 591 5.82 35.48 -26.21
CA GLU A 591 5.39 35.58 -27.59
C GLU A 591 6.05 34.47 -28.40
N PRO A 592 5.36 33.88 -29.38
CA PRO A 592 5.98 32.89 -30.29
C PRO A 592 7.11 33.50 -31.07
N ALA A 593 8.12 32.68 -31.36
CA ALA A 593 9.20 33.11 -32.28
C ALA A 593 8.67 33.24 -33.70
N GLU A 594 9.01 34.34 -34.35
CA GLU A 594 8.70 34.54 -35.77
C GLU A 594 9.78 33.96 -36.65
N CYS A 595 9.37 33.31 -37.75
CA CYS A 595 10.28 32.79 -38.76
C CYS A 595 11.03 33.96 -39.43
N ILE A 596 12.34 33.95 -39.40
CA ILE A 596 13.16 35.01 -40.00
C ILE A 596 12.99 35.15 -41.53
N ARG A 597 12.38 34.15 -42.21
CA ARG A 597 12.17 34.15 -43.66
C ARG A 597 10.74 34.59 -44.04
N CYS A 598 9.71 34.08 -43.38
CA CYS A 598 8.32 34.32 -43.78
C CYS A 598 7.47 35.02 -42.72
N GLY A 599 7.99 35.31 -41.52
CA GLY A 599 7.26 35.95 -40.43
C GLY A 599 6.22 35.07 -39.71
N LYS A 600 6.02 33.81 -40.14
CA LYS A 600 5.07 32.89 -39.49
C LYS A 600 5.53 32.60 -38.06
N PRO A 601 4.64 32.72 -37.03
CA PRO A 601 4.96 32.25 -35.69
C PRO A 601 5.10 30.73 -35.68
N PHE A 602 6.15 30.19 -35.01
CA PHE A 602 6.46 28.75 -35.12
C PHE A 602 7.07 28.11 -33.90
N GLY A 603 7.35 28.72 -32.86
CA GLY A 603 7.97 28.07 -31.71
C GLY A 603 8.22 28.98 -30.53
N VAL A 604 8.96 28.50 -29.54
CA VAL A 604 9.29 29.24 -28.32
C VAL A 604 10.58 30.00 -28.50
N LYS A 605 10.54 31.33 -28.41
CA LYS A 605 11.67 32.23 -28.66
C LYS A 605 12.88 31.93 -27.77
N SER A 606 12.64 31.83 -26.44
CA SER A 606 13.70 31.55 -25.48
C SER A 606 14.36 30.17 -25.71
N SER A 607 13.57 29.17 -26.10
CA SER A 607 14.09 27.83 -26.43
C SER A 607 14.97 27.84 -27.67
N ILE A 608 14.52 28.51 -28.75
CA ILE A 608 15.26 28.62 -29.98
C ILE A 608 16.59 29.36 -29.74
N GLU A 609 16.57 30.53 -29.10
CA GLU A 609 17.79 31.29 -28.80
C GLU A 609 18.75 30.53 -27.89
N ARG A 610 18.21 29.74 -26.93
CA ARG A 610 19.03 28.86 -26.09
C ARG A 610 19.75 27.77 -26.90
N VAL A 611 19.05 27.15 -27.85
CA VAL A 611 19.63 26.15 -28.73
C VAL A 611 20.72 26.80 -29.61
N VAL A 612 20.43 27.95 -30.18
CA VAL A 612 21.41 28.72 -30.99
C VAL A 612 22.66 29.03 -30.16
N ALA A 613 22.51 29.58 -28.95
CA ALA A 613 23.63 29.92 -28.07
C ALA A 613 24.44 28.69 -27.60
N LYS A 614 23.83 27.51 -27.46
CA LYS A 614 24.55 26.28 -27.17
C LYS A 614 25.35 25.73 -28.35
N LEU A 615 24.90 26.00 -29.57
CA LEU A 615 25.54 25.50 -30.78
C LEU A 615 26.60 26.46 -31.31
N GLU A 616 26.39 27.77 -31.13
CA GLU A 616 27.30 28.83 -31.58
C GLU A 616 28.69 28.66 -30.95
N GLY A 617 29.72 28.54 -31.80
CA GLY A 617 31.12 28.40 -31.40
C GLY A 617 31.51 27.05 -30.73
N LYS A 618 30.54 26.17 -30.42
CA LYS A 618 30.80 24.90 -29.71
C LYS A 618 30.67 23.68 -30.61
N HIS A 619 29.70 23.68 -31.51
CA HIS A 619 29.46 22.52 -32.36
C HIS A 619 30.14 22.71 -33.71
N TRP A 620 30.94 21.73 -34.13
CA TRP A 620 31.77 21.82 -35.33
C TRP A 620 31.01 22.20 -36.63
N ILE A 621 29.72 21.78 -36.77
CA ILE A 621 28.86 22.11 -37.91
C ILE A 621 28.51 23.61 -37.94
N TYR A 622 28.41 24.26 -36.81
CA TYR A 622 27.91 25.63 -36.63
C TYR A 622 29.00 26.63 -36.29
N LYS A 623 30.27 26.18 -36.19
CA LYS A 623 31.39 26.99 -35.72
C LYS A 623 31.71 28.20 -36.61
N ASP A 624 31.54 28.03 -37.92
CA ASP A 624 31.98 29.03 -38.91
C ASP A 624 30.84 29.49 -39.84
N SER A 625 29.59 29.25 -39.55
CA SER A 625 28.48 29.58 -40.45
C SER A 625 27.25 30.13 -39.72
N LYS A 626 27.09 31.48 -39.75
CA LYS A 626 25.85 32.14 -39.32
C LYS A 626 24.61 31.62 -40.07
N LYS A 627 24.74 31.36 -41.37
CA LYS A 627 23.63 30.84 -42.20
C LYS A 627 23.04 29.52 -41.66
N ARG A 628 23.87 28.63 -41.11
CA ARG A 628 23.41 27.38 -40.53
C ARG A 628 22.66 27.57 -39.19
N LEU A 629 23.06 28.57 -38.40
CA LEU A 629 22.33 28.95 -37.18
C LEU A 629 20.98 29.60 -37.52
N ASP A 630 20.92 30.36 -38.62
CA ASP A 630 19.69 31.01 -39.08
C ASP A 630 18.62 30.00 -39.50
N VAL A 631 18.99 28.82 -40.00
CA VAL A 631 18.04 27.73 -40.31
C VAL A 631 17.29 27.28 -39.05
N ILE A 632 17.89 27.37 -37.85
CA ILE A 632 17.23 27.05 -36.58
C ILE A 632 16.12 28.06 -36.26
N ARG A 633 16.25 29.31 -36.72
CA ARG A 633 15.28 30.40 -36.56
C ARG A 633 14.20 30.44 -37.66
N MET A 634 14.09 29.39 -38.49
CA MET A 634 13.08 29.27 -39.55
C MET A 634 12.00 28.25 -39.13
N CYS A 635 10.75 28.49 -39.56
CA CYS A 635 9.68 27.49 -39.45
C CYS A 635 10.01 26.25 -40.31
N GLU A 636 9.32 25.14 -40.05
CA GLU A 636 9.56 23.86 -40.73
C GLU A 636 9.54 23.96 -42.26
N ASP A 637 8.53 24.68 -42.82
CA ASP A 637 8.38 24.87 -44.25
C ASP A 637 9.59 25.63 -44.84
N CYS A 638 9.97 26.76 -44.24
CA CYS A 638 11.09 27.56 -44.65
C CYS A 638 12.44 26.87 -44.47
N ARG A 639 12.54 26.00 -43.44
CA ARG A 639 13.72 25.19 -43.18
C ARG A 639 13.96 24.17 -44.29
N VAL A 640 12.89 23.47 -44.72
CA VAL A 640 12.95 22.51 -45.84
C VAL A 640 13.34 23.22 -47.12
N VAL A 641 12.73 24.38 -47.41
CA VAL A 641 13.08 25.17 -48.61
C VAL A 641 14.54 25.66 -48.56
N ALA A 642 15.00 26.17 -47.41
CA ALA A 642 16.39 26.62 -47.23
C ALA A 642 17.40 25.46 -47.37
N MET A 643 17.04 24.26 -46.99
CA MET A 643 17.88 23.06 -47.19
C MET A 643 17.87 22.55 -48.64
N ALA A 644 16.79 22.78 -49.38
CA ALA A 644 16.66 22.41 -50.80
C ALA A 644 17.27 23.43 -51.75
N GLU A 645 17.39 24.69 -51.33
CA GLU A 645 18.07 25.74 -52.10
C GLU A 645 19.60 25.53 -52.05
N GLU A 646 20.33 25.74 -53.16
CA GLU A 646 21.80 25.58 -53.28
C GLU A 646 22.62 26.38 -52.25
N GLN A 647 21.97 27.21 -51.43
CA GLN A 647 22.59 28.00 -50.37
C GLN A 647 22.92 27.17 -49.09
N PHE A 648 22.42 25.96 -48.96
CA PHE A 648 22.71 25.06 -47.86
C PHE A 648 23.10 23.67 -48.38
N ASP A 649 24.39 23.46 -48.60
CA ASP A 649 24.93 22.14 -48.91
C ASP A 649 25.12 21.35 -47.62
N PRO A 650 24.30 20.30 -47.34
CA PRO A 650 24.47 19.45 -46.18
C PRO A 650 25.80 18.66 -46.21
N PHE A 651 26.43 18.53 -47.40
CA PHE A 651 27.73 17.88 -47.58
C PHE A 651 28.89 18.87 -47.56
N GLY A 652 28.65 20.18 -47.70
CA GLY A 652 29.63 21.28 -47.57
C GLY A 652 30.00 21.59 -46.11
N ALA A 653 29.80 20.67 -45.20
CA ALA A 653 30.19 20.80 -43.81
C ALA A 653 31.72 20.86 -43.66
N PRO A 654 32.28 21.70 -42.77
CA PRO A 654 33.70 21.67 -42.49
C PRO A 654 34.14 20.25 -42.07
N GLN A 655 35.39 19.89 -42.39
CA GLN A 655 35.91 18.56 -42.07
C GLN A 655 35.60 18.20 -40.60
N ARG A 656 35.05 17.01 -40.39
CA ARG A 656 34.83 16.50 -39.05
C ARG A 656 36.11 16.60 -38.24
N PRO A 657 36.07 17.15 -37.02
CA PRO A 657 37.22 17.09 -36.13
C PRO A 657 37.63 15.62 -36.00
N ARG A 658 38.94 15.38 -36.05
CA ARG A 658 39.48 14.05 -35.82
C ARG A 658 38.91 13.51 -34.47
N LEU A 659 38.37 12.30 -34.50
CA LEU A 659 37.95 11.64 -33.29
C LEU A 659 39.15 11.53 -32.34
N ARG A 660 39.04 12.13 -31.18
CA ARG A 660 40.09 12.05 -30.16
C ARG A 660 40.03 10.66 -29.53
N THR A 661 41.15 9.97 -29.53
CA THR A 661 41.32 8.68 -28.89
C THR A 661 41.68 8.87 -27.41
N THR A 662 41.60 7.78 -26.64
CA THR A 662 42.06 7.78 -25.23
C THR A 662 43.53 8.21 -25.13
N ASP A 663 44.35 7.83 -26.11
CA ASP A 663 45.78 8.21 -26.19
C ASP A 663 45.99 9.72 -26.44
N ASP A 664 45.09 10.37 -27.16
CA ASP A 664 45.15 11.83 -27.35
C ASP A 664 44.85 12.55 -26.02
N TYR A 665 43.94 12.03 -25.21
CA TYR A 665 43.64 12.58 -23.89
C TYR A 665 44.78 12.31 -22.90
N LEU A 666 45.39 11.15 -22.94
CA LEU A 666 46.54 10.82 -22.09
C LEU A 666 47.74 11.69 -22.38
N ARG A 667 48.07 11.89 -23.68
CA ARG A 667 49.14 12.82 -24.10
C ARG A 667 48.89 14.27 -23.67
N GLU A 668 47.66 14.75 -23.79
CA GLU A 668 47.31 16.10 -23.30
C GLU A 668 47.44 16.26 -21.79
N ARG A 669 47.18 15.21 -21.04
CA ARG A 669 47.38 15.19 -19.58
C ARG A 669 48.87 15.17 -19.21
N GLU A 670 49.68 14.39 -19.94
CA GLU A 670 51.13 14.38 -19.79
C GLU A 670 51.75 15.74 -20.12
N GLU A 671 51.31 16.38 -21.20
CA GLU A 671 51.77 17.72 -21.61
C GLU A 671 51.36 18.83 -20.60
N LYS A 672 50.24 18.65 -19.91
CA LYS A 672 49.76 19.58 -18.87
C LYS A 672 50.32 19.28 -17.46
N GLY A 673 51.09 18.23 -17.30
CA GLY A 673 51.67 17.85 -16.00
C GLY A 673 50.66 17.32 -14.98
N GLU A 674 49.49 16.87 -15.45
CA GLU A 674 48.43 16.28 -14.66
C GLU A 674 48.53 14.73 -14.72
N GLY A 675 49.66 14.19 -14.28
CA GLY A 675 49.92 12.75 -14.23
C GLY A 675 49.36 12.10 -12.97
#